data_b22434d6bd91a2836e44468aabe6c13c
#
_entry.id   b22434d6bd91a2836e44468aabe6c13c
#
_cell.length_a   1.000
_cell.length_b   1.000
_cell.length_c   1.000
_cell.angle_alpha   90.00
_cell.angle_beta   90.00
_cell.angle_gamma   90.00
#
_symmetry.space_group_name_H-M   'P 1'
#
loop_
_entity.id
_entity.type
_entity.pdbx_description
1 polymer ?
#
loop_
_entity_poly.entity_id
_entity_poly.type
_entity_poly.pdbx_seq_one_letter_code
_entity_poly.pdbx_strand_id
1 'polypeptide(L)'
;MRIIQLLIVCFGFSLNTLCQVNVEDDPACREKCSHASLSTREQQVLYYQYPSMEKYDIKYLKIDLSAEAGSRYLSGTSTTVAVAVQPLDSFIIELRNNMIVDSVFINGVKKVFTRGSDFIYIPLSPALPAGATVTALFYYNGTASSGGVFAGTVASNGLTYTATLSESYQAREWFPAKQILSDKIDSTEIWITTSAINKVGSNGLLIAAVDSPNNRKLYKWKTRYPMNYYLPSISVGNYMQYINYAKPAAMAPDSIPVLHYIVDNEDYFNSVKTNLDKTPAFIEKYSELFGLYPFKDEKYGHAHASIGGGMEHQTMSTMNSFGSTLIAHELGHQWWGDYVTCATWNHIWLNEGFASYCEYLAVEKLPALFPTTNPATYMQNIHNSVLSSATGSVYVPNASLFDENRIFSSRLSYNKGSAIIHTLRFEMQDDTLFFNTLKNFQQQYKNSVATAEDFKQVAENTCGRSFTDFFNQWYYGEGYPTFNITYLKQGLDTLILVVNETTSAPGITPFFKGLFEFRVTSAQGDTIVKANVTSNNQQFKFYYPKTANGIVVDPNNWVLNATGTITNGGVIPVKLLNLDVSAGNNCHAEVKWSTSQEEQIKLYEVEYSTDGTIFTKAGFVMSNGRTALSEYRHTAGLSASAVHYYRLKMIDTDGSYMYSPVVKLNSKCLGVFAVAVTPNPVIDYIKISVLQPSAGNVSLTIMDATGKLIYTGFKKLNSGENIIQLDAMQNAAPGTYLLRAENKGAIVNRKFIKL
;
A
#
# COMPACT_ATOMS: atom_id res chain seq x y z
N MET A 1 -25.44 62.69 -23.87
CA MET A 1 -25.06 61.93 -25.08
C MET A 1 -23.56 61.76 -25.10
N ARG A 2 -23.07 60.65 -24.73
CA ARG A 2 -21.84 59.92 -25.12
C ARG A 2 -21.60 58.87 -24.08
N ILE A 3 -21.79 57.63 -24.52
CA ILE A 3 -21.57 56.43 -23.81
C ILE A 3 -20.04 56.21 -23.74
N ILE A 4 -19.49 56.05 -22.53
CA ILE A 4 -18.09 55.63 -22.34
C ILE A 4 -18.16 54.16 -21.88
N GLN A 5 -17.74 53.28 -22.77
CA GLN A 5 -17.45 51.89 -22.43
C GLN A 5 -16.19 51.80 -21.57
N LEU A 6 -16.32 51.27 -20.39
CA LEU A 6 -15.20 50.93 -19.52
C LEU A 6 -14.69 49.54 -19.91
N LEU A 7 -13.51 49.48 -20.52
CA LEU A 7 -12.75 48.25 -20.71
C LEU A 7 -12.10 47.89 -19.34
N ILE A 8 -12.56 46.80 -18.74
CA ILE A 8 -11.87 46.19 -17.63
C ILE A 8 -10.76 45.31 -18.18
N VAL A 9 -9.52 45.77 -18.11
CA VAL A 9 -8.32 44.95 -18.34
C VAL A 9 -8.01 44.18 -17.04
N CYS A 10 -8.32 42.90 -17.05
CA CYS A 10 -7.83 41.99 -15.99
C CYS A 10 -6.33 41.79 -16.16
N PHE A 11 -5.53 42.51 -15.39
CA PHE A 11 -4.15 42.16 -15.15
C PHE A 11 -4.13 40.95 -14.19
N GLY A 12 -3.85 39.79 -14.75
CA GLY A 12 -3.49 38.60 -13.98
C GLY A 12 -2.11 38.82 -13.36
N PHE A 13 -2.05 39.24 -12.12
CA PHE A 13 -0.84 39.10 -11.32
C PHE A 13 -0.74 37.63 -10.91
N SER A 14 0.13 36.89 -11.59
CA SER A 14 0.68 35.65 -11.04
C SER A 14 1.57 36.06 -9.88
N LEU A 15 1.06 35.96 -8.66
CA LEU A 15 1.90 35.92 -7.49
C LEU A 15 2.67 34.60 -7.51
N ASN A 16 3.87 34.63 -8.09
CA ASN A 16 4.91 33.71 -7.72
C ASN A 16 5.32 34.08 -6.28
N THR A 17 4.59 33.59 -5.31
CA THR A 17 5.09 33.45 -3.96
C THR A 17 6.21 32.41 -4.05
N LEU A 18 7.45 32.90 -4.13
CA LEU A 18 8.63 32.14 -3.78
C LEU A 18 8.45 31.69 -2.32
N CYS A 19 7.85 30.54 -2.13
CA CYS A 19 7.97 29.80 -0.88
C CYS A 19 9.41 29.28 -0.86
N GLN A 20 10.31 30.05 -0.27
CA GLN A 20 11.58 29.54 0.23
C GLN A 20 11.30 28.72 1.49
N VAL A 21 10.57 27.63 1.34
CA VAL A 21 10.65 26.50 2.24
C VAL A 21 11.90 25.76 1.81
N ASN A 22 12.79 25.45 2.73
CA ASN A 22 13.89 24.55 2.47
C ASN A 22 13.34 23.27 1.85
N VAL A 23 13.51 23.13 0.55
CA VAL A 23 12.97 22.06 -0.31
C VAL A 23 13.60 20.70 0.05
N GLU A 24 14.61 20.70 0.93
CA GLU A 24 15.41 19.53 1.28
C GLU A 24 14.70 18.51 2.18
N ASP A 25 13.65 18.89 2.92
CA ASP A 25 13.03 18.03 3.94
C ASP A 25 11.51 17.79 3.73
N ASP A 26 10.94 18.16 2.58
CA ASP A 26 9.51 17.94 2.31
C ASP A 26 9.27 16.57 1.65
N PRO A 27 8.54 15.63 2.31
CA PRO A 27 8.12 14.38 1.71
C PRO A 27 7.34 14.53 0.39
N ALA A 28 6.69 15.67 0.17
CA ALA A 28 5.99 16.00 -1.07
C ALA A 28 6.92 16.27 -2.26
N CYS A 29 8.22 16.52 -2.02
CA CYS A 29 9.21 16.69 -3.11
C CYS A 29 9.52 15.40 -3.89
N ARG A 30 9.09 14.24 -3.40
CA ARG A 30 9.27 12.93 -4.04
C ARG A 30 8.32 12.65 -5.21
N GLU A 31 7.28 13.44 -5.40
CA GLU A 31 6.36 13.30 -6.55
C GLU A 31 7.03 13.42 -7.92
N LYS A 32 8.33 13.61 -7.98
CA LYS A 32 9.06 13.86 -9.23
C LYS A 32 10.17 12.86 -9.53
N CYS A 33 10.04 11.61 -9.15
CA CYS A 33 10.67 10.58 -9.97
C CYS A 33 9.96 10.62 -11.32
N SER A 34 10.61 11.16 -12.33
CA SER A 34 10.02 11.25 -13.66
C SER A 34 10.02 9.87 -14.33
N HIS A 35 9.17 8.98 -13.85
CA HIS A 35 8.79 7.83 -14.64
C HIS A 35 7.99 8.36 -15.82
N ALA A 36 8.54 8.29 -17.02
CA ALA A 36 7.81 8.69 -18.22
C ALA A 36 6.56 7.82 -18.33
N SER A 37 5.39 8.42 -18.14
CA SER A 37 4.13 7.69 -18.28
C SER A 37 4.04 7.14 -19.69
N LEU A 38 4.03 5.82 -19.81
CA LEU A 38 3.79 5.13 -21.08
C LEU A 38 2.33 5.28 -21.46
N SER A 39 2.03 5.42 -22.75
CA SER A 39 0.65 5.42 -23.23
C SER A 39 -0.03 4.07 -22.90
N THR A 40 -1.33 4.07 -22.69
CA THR A 40 -2.12 2.85 -22.37
C THR A 40 -1.91 1.73 -23.39
N ARG A 41 -1.63 2.08 -24.65
CA ARG A 41 -1.37 1.11 -25.73
C ARG A 41 0.05 0.51 -25.62
N GLU A 42 1.03 1.31 -25.23
CA GLU A 42 2.40 0.86 -24.96
C GLU A 42 2.43 -0.02 -23.72
N GLN A 43 1.67 0.30 -22.68
CA GLN A 43 1.49 -0.50 -21.49
C GLN A 43 0.95 -1.90 -21.80
N GLN A 44 -0.02 -2.03 -22.70
CA GLN A 44 -0.57 -3.34 -23.10
C GLN A 44 0.41 -4.19 -23.92
N VAL A 45 1.26 -3.57 -24.75
CA VAL A 45 2.30 -4.27 -25.54
C VAL A 45 3.44 -4.76 -24.66
N LEU A 46 3.73 -4.09 -23.55
CA LEU A 46 4.80 -4.42 -22.61
C LEU A 46 4.61 -5.76 -21.90
N TYR A 47 3.37 -6.23 -21.74
CA TYR A 47 3.06 -7.41 -20.93
C TYR A 47 3.33 -8.75 -21.61
N TYR A 48 3.62 -8.76 -22.90
CA TYR A 48 3.86 -10.02 -23.59
C TYR A 48 5.30 -10.49 -23.37
N GLN A 49 5.57 -10.99 -22.14
CA GLN A 49 6.76 -11.83 -21.94
C GLN A 49 6.54 -13.14 -22.68
N TYR A 50 7.43 -13.42 -23.62
CA TYR A 50 7.36 -14.70 -24.31
C TYR A 50 7.66 -15.83 -23.34
N PRO A 51 6.85 -16.91 -23.30
CA PRO A 51 7.10 -18.07 -22.43
C PRO A 51 8.50 -18.67 -22.58
N SER A 52 9.15 -18.49 -23.74
CA SER A 52 10.55 -18.89 -23.94
C SER A 52 11.55 -18.08 -23.14
N MET A 53 11.23 -16.88 -22.67
CA MET A 53 12.10 -16.11 -21.77
C MET A 53 12.19 -16.72 -20.36
N GLU A 54 11.21 -17.50 -19.95
CA GLU A 54 11.25 -18.25 -18.68
C GLU A 54 12.09 -19.54 -18.78
N LYS A 55 12.47 -19.95 -20.00
CA LYS A 55 13.25 -21.16 -20.23
C LYS A 55 14.75 -21.01 -20.00
N TYR A 56 15.22 -19.82 -19.66
CA TYR A 56 16.64 -19.58 -19.38
C TYR A 56 16.82 -18.60 -18.22
N ASP A 57 17.95 -18.72 -17.54
CA ASP A 57 18.38 -17.97 -16.38
C ASP A 57 19.67 -17.22 -16.72
N ILE A 58 19.70 -15.87 -16.51
CA ILE A 58 20.85 -15.04 -16.88
C ILE A 58 21.90 -15.09 -15.77
N LYS A 59 23.11 -15.50 -16.15
CA LYS A 59 24.26 -15.61 -15.25
C LYS A 59 25.25 -14.45 -15.35
N TYR A 60 25.33 -13.83 -16.51
CA TYR A 60 26.27 -12.74 -16.72
C TYR A 60 25.78 -11.78 -17.78
N LEU A 61 26.01 -10.49 -17.53
CA LEU A 61 25.77 -9.41 -18.48
C LEU A 61 27.04 -8.59 -18.63
N LYS A 62 27.46 -8.34 -19.86
CA LYS A 62 28.44 -7.30 -20.18
C LYS A 62 27.83 -6.30 -21.13
N ILE A 63 27.89 -5.04 -20.77
CA ILE A 63 27.53 -3.89 -21.60
C ILE A 63 28.83 -3.15 -21.96
N ASP A 64 29.13 -2.98 -23.25
CA ASP A 64 30.36 -2.35 -23.73
C ASP A 64 30.00 -1.31 -24.82
N LEU A 65 29.83 -0.07 -24.40
CA LEU A 65 29.25 0.99 -25.21
C LEU A 65 30.14 2.22 -25.31
N SER A 66 29.96 2.94 -26.39
CA SER A 66 30.33 4.33 -26.53
C SER A 66 29.14 5.20 -26.13
N ALA A 67 29.33 6.12 -25.18
CA ALA A 67 28.33 7.08 -24.69
C ALA A 67 28.99 8.42 -24.42
N GLU A 68 28.31 9.52 -24.72
CA GLU A 68 28.82 10.88 -24.48
C GLU A 68 27.85 11.68 -23.60
N ALA A 69 28.36 12.51 -22.72
CA ALA A 69 27.56 13.44 -21.95
C ALA A 69 26.75 14.36 -22.87
N GLY A 70 25.46 14.55 -22.57
CA GLY A 70 24.53 15.36 -23.36
C GLY A 70 23.95 14.63 -24.58
N SER A 71 24.25 13.34 -24.78
CA SER A 71 23.74 12.55 -25.91
C SER A 71 23.09 11.25 -25.49
N ARG A 72 21.94 10.96 -26.08
CA ARG A 72 21.26 9.65 -25.92
C ARG A 72 21.68 8.61 -26.97
N TYR A 73 22.60 8.96 -27.86
CA TYR A 73 23.15 8.02 -28.84
C TYR A 73 24.14 7.08 -28.17
N LEU A 74 23.90 5.78 -28.33
CA LEU A 74 24.73 4.70 -27.80
C LEU A 74 25.15 3.76 -28.94
N SER A 75 26.35 3.22 -28.87
CA SER A 75 26.82 2.25 -29.87
C SER A 75 27.85 1.29 -29.27
N GLY A 76 27.75 0.02 -29.58
CA GLY A 76 28.69 -0.98 -29.11
C GLY A 76 28.13 -2.40 -29.06
N THR A 77 28.37 -3.08 -27.94
CA THR A 77 27.96 -4.47 -27.78
C THR A 77 27.35 -4.74 -26.42
N SER A 78 26.49 -5.76 -26.38
CA SER A 78 26.07 -6.40 -25.13
C SER A 78 26.29 -7.90 -25.25
N THR A 79 26.81 -8.51 -24.18
CA THR A 79 26.95 -9.98 -24.07
C THR A 79 26.11 -10.45 -22.90
N THR A 80 25.20 -11.36 -23.19
CA THR A 80 24.39 -12.06 -22.17
C THR A 80 24.80 -13.52 -22.14
N VAL A 81 25.19 -14.02 -20.95
CA VAL A 81 25.40 -15.46 -20.73
C VAL A 81 24.24 -15.97 -19.89
N ALA A 82 23.55 -16.96 -20.40
CA ALA A 82 22.42 -17.60 -19.74
C ALA A 82 22.54 -19.12 -19.72
N VAL A 83 21.86 -19.78 -18.80
CA VAL A 83 21.72 -21.23 -18.73
C VAL A 83 20.29 -21.60 -19.06
N ALA A 84 20.09 -22.50 -20.00
CA ALA A 84 18.76 -23.02 -20.32
C ALA A 84 18.25 -23.86 -19.14
N VAL A 85 17.13 -23.49 -18.55
CA VAL A 85 16.48 -24.26 -17.47
C VAL A 85 15.48 -25.29 -18.02
N GLN A 86 15.09 -25.13 -19.29
CA GLN A 86 14.28 -26.05 -20.08
C GLN A 86 14.86 -26.12 -21.49
N PRO A 87 14.48 -27.11 -22.34
CA PRO A 87 14.90 -27.14 -23.74
C PRO A 87 14.56 -25.79 -24.42
N LEU A 88 15.56 -25.16 -25.02
CA LEU A 88 15.49 -23.84 -25.60
C LEU A 88 15.62 -23.91 -27.12
N ASP A 89 14.52 -23.68 -27.82
CA ASP A 89 14.40 -23.67 -29.28
C ASP A 89 14.58 -22.28 -29.90
N SER A 90 14.48 -21.24 -29.05
CA SER A 90 14.66 -19.85 -29.43
C SER A 90 15.18 -19.04 -28.26
N PHE A 91 16.17 -18.14 -28.50
CA PHE A 91 16.59 -17.15 -27.52
C PHE A 91 15.90 -15.82 -27.85
N ILE A 92 15.03 -15.38 -26.98
CA ILE A 92 14.23 -14.15 -27.14
C ILE A 92 14.63 -13.19 -26.04
N ILE A 93 14.92 -11.94 -26.41
CA ILE A 93 15.30 -10.87 -25.46
C ILE A 93 14.73 -9.53 -25.94
N GLU A 94 14.49 -8.61 -25.03
CA GLU A 94 13.88 -7.32 -25.31
C GLU A 94 14.93 -6.27 -25.64
N LEU A 95 14.68 -5.47 -26.67
CA LEU A 95 15.42 -4.23 -27.00
C LEU A 95 14.52 -3.36 -27.87
N ARG A 96 14.39 -2.09 -27.57
CA ARG A 96 13.57 -1.14 -28.34
C ARG A 96 13.98 -1.09 -29.81
N ASN A 97 13.01 -0.89 -30.68
CA ASN A 97 13.22 -0.91 -32.14
C ASN A 97 14.07 0.29 -32.66
N ASN A 98 14.15 1.40 -31.92
CA ASN A 98 15.05 2.52 -32.21
C ASN A 98 16.53 2.20 -31.95
N MET A 99 16.82 1.11 -31.22
CA MET A 99 18.15 0.53 -31.10
C MET A 99 18.35 -0.50 -32.22
N ILE A 100 19.11 -0.13 -33.22
CA ILE A 100 19.36 -0.95 -34.41
C ILE A 100 20.33 -2.06 -34.07
N VAL A 101 19.95 -3.29 -34.32
CA VAL A 101 20.80 -4.47 -34.13
C VAL A 101 21.50 -4.80 -35.45
N ASP A 102 22.81 -4.69 -35.50
CA ASP A 102 23.62 -4.98 -36.69
C ASP A 102 23.87 -6.47 -36.87
N SER A 103 24.16 -7.15 -35.78
CA SER A 103 24.39 -8.62 -35.82
C SER A 103 24.27 -9.24 -34.43
N VAL A 104 23.94 -10.54 -34.46
CA VAL A 104 23.82 -11.37 -33.26
C VAL A 104 24.66 -12.63 -33.43
N PHE A 105 25.36 -13.02 -32.37
CA PHE A 105 26.12 -14.27 -32.30
C PHE A 105 25.62 -15.09 -31.10
N ILE A 106 25.38 -16.37 -31.32
CA ILE A 106 25.11 -17.33 -30.24
C ILE A 106 26.26 -18.32 -30.19
N ASN A 107 26.91 -18.43 -29.04
CA ASN A 107 28.09 -19.28 -28.82
C ASN A 107 29.16 -19.09 -29.89
N GLY A 108 29.43 -17.82 -30.26
CA GLY A 108 30.39 -17.45 -31.28
C GLY A 108 29.95 -17.59 -32.74
N VAL A 109 28.77 -18.15 -32.99
CA VAL A 109 28.22 -18.35 -34.34
C VAL A 109 27.21 -17.24 -34.67
N LYS A 110 27.43 -16.56 -35.79
CA LYS A 110 26.51 -15.52 -36.31
C LYS A 110 25.15 -16.19 -36.62
N LYS A 111 24.07 -15.57 -36.11
CA LYS A 111 22.71 -16.07 -36.28
C LYS A 111 21.85 -15.07 -37.05
N VAL A 112 20.89 -15.65 -37.80
CA VAL A 112 19.77 -14.85 -38.33
C VAL A 112 18.82 -14.61 -37.18
N PHE A 113 18.30 -13.40 -37.12
CA PHE A 113 17.31 -13.00 -36.13
C PHE A 113 16.21 -12.18 -36.79
N THR A 114 15.07 -12.08 -36.12
CA THR A 114 13.97 -11.18 -36.52
C THR A 114 13.68 -10.22 -35.39
N ARG A 115 13.13 -9.06 -35.77
CA ARG A 115 12.68 -8.02 -34.82
C ARG A 115 11.16 -7.91 -34.89
N GLY A 116 10.51 -7.79 -33.76
CA GLY A 116 9.08 -7.54 -33.68
C GLY A 116 8.67 -7.03 -32.31
N SER A 117 7.94 -5.90 -32.28
CA SER A 117 7.39 -5.32 -31.03
C SER A 117 8.43 -5.22 -29.91
N ASP A 118 9.63 -4.67 -30.22
CA ASP A 118 10.74 -4.48 -29.28
C ASP A 118 11.42 -5.79 -28.79
N PHE A 119 11.19 -6.91 -29.46
CA PHE A 119 11.90 -8.16 -29.21
C PHE A 119 12.89 -8.51 -30.30
N ILE A 120 13.95 -9.24 -29.90
CA ILE A 120 14.91 -9.90 -30.80
C ILE A 120 14.64 -11.40 -30.68
N TYR A 121 14.26 -12.01 -31.79
CA TYR A 121 13.98 -13.45 -31.89
C TYR A 121 15.12 -14.15 -32.59
N ILE A 122 15.76 -15.09 -31.91
CA ILE A 122 16.92 -15.82 -32.43
C ILE A 122 16.59 -17.31 -32.40
N PRO A 123 16.24 -17.95 -33.53
CA PRO A 123 15.96 -19.36 -33.56
C PRO A 123 17.23 -20.17 -33.29
N LEU A 124 17.09 -21.21 -32.49
CA LEU A 124 18.15 -22.14 -32.13
C LEU A 124 17.84 -23.51 -32.77
N SER A 125 18.65 -23.88 -33.76
CA SER A 125 18.55 -25.17 -34.42
C SER A 125 19.94 -25.83 -34.47
N PRO A 126 20.08 -27.01 -33.84
CA PRO A 126 19.11 -27.71 -32.99
C PRO A 126 18.80 -26.92 -31.71
N ALA A 127 17.65 -27.22 -31.06
CA ALA A 127 17.32 -26.69 -29.75
C ALA A 127 18.40 -27.05 -28.71
N LEU A 128 18.70 -26.14 -27.80
CA LEU A 128 19.65 -26.40 -26.72
C LEU A 128 18.97 -27.17 -25.59
N PRO A 129 19.59 -28.22 -25.05
CA PRO A 129 19.02 -28.94 -23.91
C PRO A 129 19.06 -28.11 -22.63
N ALA A 130 18.23 -28.47 -21.65
CA ALA A 130 18.34 -27.94 -20.30
C ALA A 130 19.76 -28.13 -19.74
N GLY A 131 20.27 -27.15 -19.02
CA GLY A 131 21.64 -27.06 -18.51
C GLY A 131 22.66 -26.52 -19.51
N ALA A 132 22.31 -26.35 -20.79
CA ALA A 132 23.22 -25.78 -21.79
C ALA A 132 23.41 -24.26 -21.56
N THR A 133 24.64 -23.81 -21.77
CA THR A 133 25.00 -22.39 -21.72
C THR A 133 24.75 -21.71 -23.06
N VAL A 134 24.12 -20.57 -23.03
CA VAL A 134 23.93 -19.65 -24.16
C VAL A 134 24.77 -18.41 -23.92
N THR A 135 25.69 -18.12 -24.85
CA THR A 135 26.38 -16.81 -24.89
C THR A 135 25.84 -16.04 -26.07
N ALA A 136 25.03 -15.03 -25.83
CA ALA A 136 24.45 -14.17 -26.84
C ALA A 136 25.20 -12.83 -26.88
N LEU A 137 25.82 -12.53 -28.02
CA LEU A 137 26.53 -11.27 -28.28
C LEU A 137 25.76 -10.46 -29.32
N PHE A 138 25.42 -9.23 -28.97
CA PHE A 138 24.69 -8.29 -29.79
C PHE A 138 25.60 -7.12 -30.17
N TYR A 139 25.67 -6.77 -31.45
CA TYR A 139 26.20 -5.52 -31.95
C TYR A 139 25.04 -4.60 -32.26
N TYR A 140 25.00 -3.44 -31.65
CA TYR A 140 23.87 -2.53 -31.82
C TYR A 140 24.25 -1.06 -31.63
N ASN A 141 23.42 -0.17 -32.16
CA ASN A 141 23.54 1.25 -31.99
C ASN A 141 22.19 1.95 -32.13
N GLY A 142 22.09 3.16 -31.64
CA GLY A 142 20.87 3.95 -31.80
C GLY A 142 20.77 5.12 -30.83
N THR A 143 19.72 5.90 -31.01
CA THR A 143 19.35 6.95 -30.06
C THR A 143 18.26 6.41 -29.13
N ALA A 144 18.62 6.17 -27.88
CA ALA A 144 17.71 5.68 -26.86
C ALA A 144 16.57 6.68 -26.59
N SER A 145 15.42 6.17 -26.14
CA SER A 145 14.28 7.04 -25.78
C SER A 145 14.59 7.87 -24.53
N SER A 146 13.85 8.97 -24.35
CA SER A 146 13.93 9.78 -23.13
C SER A 146 13.28 9.15 -21.91
N GLY A 147 12.63 7.99 -22.07
CA GLY A 147 12.06 7.24 -20.97
C GLY A 147 13.07 6.42 -20.18
N GLY A 148 14.14 5.94 -20.86
CA GLY A 148 15.18 5.09 -20.24
C GLY A 148 16.57 5.71 -20.23
N VAL A 149 16.83 6.76 -21.06
CA VAL A 149 18.11 7.49 -21.10
C VAL A 149 17.87 8.99 -21.08
N PHE A 150 18.39 9.64 -20.09
CA PHE A 150 18.32 11.08 -19.86
C PHE A 150 19.61 11.74 -20.28
N ALA A 151 19.55 12.83 -21.02
CA ALA A 151 20.72 13.56 -21.46
C ALA A 151 20.42 15.05 -21.58
N GLY A 152 21.36 15.88 -21.19
CA GLY A 152 21.19 17.33 -21.26
C GLY A 152 22.26 18.10 -20.54
N THR A 153 22.02 19.40 -20.40
CA THR A 153 22.86 20.32 -19.61
C THR A 153 21.96 21.08 -18.63
N VAL A 154 22.31 21.02 -17.35
CA VAL A 154 21.65 21.77 -16.27
C VAL A 154 22.27 23.15 -16.21
N ALA A 155 21.52 24.17 -16.63
CA ALA A 155 22.03 25.54 -16.71
C ALA A 155 22.47 26.15 -15.35
N SER A 156 21.81 25.74 -14.25
CA SER A 156 22.07 26.29 -12.91
C SER A 156 23.42 25.92 -12.33
N ASN A 157 24.00 24.77 -12.70
CA ASN A 157 25.26 24.28 -12.15
C ASN A 157 26.27 23.84 -13.22
N GLY A 158 25.90 23.85 -14.51
CA GLY A 158 26.78 23.51 -15.64
C GLY A 158 26.96 22.00 -15.86
N LEU A 159 26.19 21.13 -15.17
CA LEU A 159 26.25 19.68 -15.38
C LEU A 159 25.79 19.33 -16.79
N THR A 160 26.68 18.80 -17.60
CA THR A 160 26.34 18.10 -18.84
C THR A 160 26.45 16.62 -18.60
N TYR A 161 25.35 15.88 -18.84
CA TYR A 161 25.25 14.50 -18.43
C TYR A 161 24.47 13.61 -19.42
N THR A 162 24.73 12.31 -19.34
CA THR A 162 23.88 11.25 -19.87
C THR A 162 23.77 10.17 -18.80
N ALA A 163 22.55 9.83 -18.40
CA ALA A 163 22.29 8.85 -17.35
C ALA A 163 21.14 7.93 -17.75
N THR A 164 21.16 6.70 -17.24
CA THR A 164 20.09 5.72 -17.46
C THR A 164 19.18 5.63 -16.25
N LEU A 165 17.90 5.27 -16.50
CA LEU A 165 16.91 4.87 -15.52
C LEU A 165 16.07 3.74 -16.15
N SER A 166 16.17 2.55 -15.60
CA SER A 166 15.60 1.32 -16.20
C SER A 166 14.34 0.79 -15.50
N GLU A 167 13.96 1.35 -14.37
CA GLU A 167 12.76 1.01 -13.64
C GLU A 167 11.53 1.65 -14.33
N SER A 168 10.36 1.00 -14.46
CA SER A 168 10.09 -0.39 -14.13
C SER A 168 10.45 -1.33 -15.30
N TYR A 169 10.24 -0.93 -16.57
CA TYR A 169 10.41 -1.74 -17.78
C TYR A 169 11.26 -1.02 -18.85
N GLN A 170 12.19 -0.16 -18.44
CA GLN A 170 12.96 0.70 -19.33
C GLN A 170 14.38 0.17 -19.64
N ALA A 171 14.79 -0.97 -19.08
CA ALA A 171 16.10 -1.56 -19.37
C ALA A 171 16.32 -1.79 -20.88
N ARG A 172 15.29 -2.26 -21.56
CA ARG A 172 15.25 -2.47 -23.02
C ARG A 172 15.43 -1.21 -23.86
N GLU A 173 15.37 -0.02 -23.27
CA GLU A 173 15.59 1.24 -23.97
C GLU A 173 17.05 1.42 -24.39
N TRP A 174 18.00 0.75 -23.72
CA TRP A 174 19.42 0.99 -23.95
C TRP A 174 20.30 -0.27 -24.02
N PHE A 175 19.84 -1.44 -23.51
CA PHE A 175 20.55 -2.71 -23.70
C PHE A 175 19.56 -3.87 -23.86
N PRO A 176 19.97 -4.98 -24.53
CA PRO A 176 19.17 -6.20 -24.59
C PRO A 176 18.91 -6.76 -23.19
N ALA A 177 17.66 -6.79 -22.74
CA ALA A 177 17.26 -7.13 -21.38
C ALA A 177 16.18 -8.22 -21.30
N LYS A 178 16.23 -9.02 -20.25
CA LYS A 178 15.12 -9.86 -19.79
C LYS A 178 14.52 -9.20 -18.58
N GLN A 179 13.32 -8.62 -18.71
CA GLN A 179 12.72 -7.77 -17.68
C GLN A 179 11.82 -8.58 -16.74
N ILE A 180 12.41 -9.57 -16.07
CA ILE A 180 11.77 -10.44 -15.07
C ILE A 180 12.47 -10.25 -13.73
N LEU A 181 11.76 -9.75 -12.71
CA LEU A 181 12.34 -9.42 -11.39
C LEU A 181 12.95 -10.62 -10.68
N SER A 182 12.39 -11.83 -10.89
CA SER A 182 12.90 -13.06 -10.27
C SER A 182 14.21 -13.56 -10.88
N ASP A 183 14.61 -13.08 -12.07
CA ASP A 183 15.85 -13.46 -12.73
C ASP A 183 16.93 -12.40 -12.49
N LYS A 184 17.61 -12.47 -11.34
CA LYS A 184 18.75 -11.61 -11.04
C LYS A 184 19.98 -12.07 -11.80
N ILE A 185 20.67 -11.14 -12.42
CA ILE A 185 21.93 -11.36 -13.15
C ILE A 185 23.05 -11.61 -12.13
N ASP A 186 23.69 -12.79 -12.13
CA ASP A 186 24.67 -13.18 -11.09
C ASP A 186 25.89 -12.25 -11.03
N SER A 187 26.31 -11.67 -12.17
CA SER A 187 27.39 -10.68 -12.23
C SER A 187 27.32 -9.82 -13.48
N THR A 188 27.76 -8.56 -13.38
CA THR A 188 27.65 -7.60 -14.47
C THR A 188 28.96 -6.83 -14.68
N GLU A 189 29.35 -6.61 -15.95
CA GLU A 189 30.42 -5.71 -16.36
C GLU A 189 29.84 -4.58 -17.23
N ILE A 190 30.18 -3.34 -16.90
CA ILE A 190 29.74 -2.16 -17.66
C ILE A 190 30.98 -1.37 -18.08
N TRP A 191 31.25 -1.40 -19.38
CA TRP A 191 32.40 -0.76 -20.00
C TRP A 191 31.90 0.38 -20.86
N ILE A 192 32.38 1.60 -20.58
CA ILE A 192 31.93 2.80 -21.30
C ILE A 192 33.12 3.57 -21.81
N THR A 193 33.15 3.76 -23.13
CA THR A 193 34.10 4.66 -23.80
C THR A 193 33.45 6.03 -24.00
N THR A 194 34.08 7.08 -23.49
CA THR A 194 33.59 8.47 -23.57
C THR A 194 34.74 9.44 -23.80
N SER A 195 34.44 10.70 -24.05
CA SER A 195 35.43 11.77 -24.10
C SER A 195 36.26 11.84 -22.82
N ALA A 196 37.57 12.07 -22.91
CA ALA A 196 38.50 12.04 -21.77
C ALA A 196 38.18 13.06 -20.65
N ILE A 197 37.41 14.11 -20.97
CA ILE A 197 36.90 15.07 -19.98
C ILE A 197 35.85 14.50 -19.05
N ASN A 198 35.09 13.51 -19.51
CA ASN A 198 34.01 12.89 -18.74
C ASN A 198 34.56 11.85 -17.77
N LYS A 199 33.80 11.64 -16.69
CA LYS A 199 33.89 10.44 -15.86
C LYS A 199 32.59 9.63 -16.02
N VAL A 200 32.68 8.36 -15.68
CA VAL A 200 31.57 7.43 -15.76
C VAL A 200 31.31 6.85 -14.38
N GLY A 201 30.11 7.10 -13.81
CA GLY A 201 29.60 6.42 -12.63
C GLY A 201 28.82 5.18 -13.05
N SER A 202 29.01 4.06 -12.35
CA SER A 202 28.30 2.81 -12.59
C SER A 202 28.37 1.84 -11.40
N ASN A 203 27.74 0.68 -11.55
CA ASN A 203 27.61 -0.36 -10.53
C ASN A 203 28.97 -1.06 -10.23
N GLY A 204 29.14 -1.49 -9.00
CA GLY A 204 30.30 -2.27 -8.58
C GLY A 204 31.58 -1.45 -8.40
N LEU A 205 32.73 -2.06 -8.71
CA LEU A 205 34.05 -1.45 -8.62
C LEU A 205 34.56 -0.98 -9.99
N LEU A 206 35.17 0.18 -10.02
CA LEU A 206 35.97 0.61 -11.19
C LEU A 206 37.27 -0.21 -11.26
N ILE A 207 37.32 -1.19 -12.15
CA ILE A 207 38.46 -2.09 -12.29
C ILE A 207 39.55 -1.52 -13.21
N ALA A 208 39.20 -0.61 -14.12
CA ALA A 208 40.17 0.11 -14.96
C ALA A 208 39.57 1.40 -15.55
N ALA A 209 40.41 2.39 -15.73
CA ALA A 209 40.17 3.59 -16.56
C ALA A 209 41.36 3.75 -17.50
N VAL A 210 41.14 3.44 -18.79
CA VAL A 210 42.20 3.29 -19.77
C VAL A 210 42.06 4.35 -20.88
N ASP A 211 43.12 5.06 -21.19
CA ASP A 211 43.12 6.01 -22.30
C ASP A 211 42.88 5.28 -23.62
N SER A 212 42.08 5.86 -24.47
CA SER A 212 41.68 5.33 -25.77
C SER A 212 42.02 6.36 -26.88
N PRO A 213 42.17 5.93 -28.14
CA PRO A 213 42.43 6.87 -29.25
C PRO A 213 41.41 8.01 -29.32
N ASN A 214 41.78 9.10 -29.96
CA ASN A 214 40.96 10.30 -30.21
C ASN A 214 40.52 11.02 -28.91
N ASN A 215 41.40 11.12 -27.92
CA ASN A 215 41.15 11.79 -26.64
C ASN A 215 39.91 11.24 -25.92
N ARG A 216 39.78 9.92 -25.90
CA ARG A 216 38.73 9.20 -25.21
C ARG A 216 39.29 8.37 -24.07
N LYS A 217 38.41 7.90 -23.18
CA LYS A 217 38.75 7.03 -22.06
C LYS A 217 37.72 5.92 -21.92
N LEU A 218 38.20 4.71 -21.69
CA LEU A 218 37.38 3.53 -21.41
C LEU A 218 37.36 3.28 -19.92
N TYR A 219 36.18 3.38 -19.34
CA TYR A 219 35.88 3.03 -17.93
C TYR A 219 35.32 1.61 -17.87
N LYS A 220 35.93 0.75 -17.04
CA LYS A 220 35.52 -0.63 -16.87
C LYS A 220 35.01 -0.83 -15.43
N TRP A 221 33.71 -1.00 -15.26
CA TRP A 221 33.09 -1.27 -14.02
C TRP A 221 32.68 -2.74 -13.93
N LYS A 222 32.69 -3.32 -12.72
CA LYS A 222 32.30 -4.72 -12.49
C LYS A 222 31.65 -4.87 -11.12
N THR A 223 30.49 -5.51 -11.09
CA THR A 223 29.88 -6.05 -9.87
C THR A 223 29.88 -7.58 -9.89
N ARG A 224 30.13 -8.17 -8.72
CA ARG A 224 30.10 -9.62 -8.49
C ARG A 224 28.88 -10.05 -7.69
N TYR A 225 28.05 -9.07 -7.31
CA TYR A 225 26.81 -9.34 -6.61
C TYR A 225 25.67 -9.52 -7.62
N PRO A 226 24.70 -10.42 -7.35
CA PRO A 226 23.48 -10.52 -8.15
C PRO A 226 22.76 -9.15 -8.21
N MET A 227 22.27 -8.82 -9.39
CA MET A 227 21.65 -7.53 -9.65
C MET A 227 20.39 -7.70 -10.51
N ASN A 228 19.31 -7.01 -10.18
CA ASN A 228 18.11 -7.04 -10.98
C ASN A 228 18.29 -6.27 -12.30
N TYR A 229 17.48 -6.61 -13.31
CA TYR A 229 17.59 -6.05 -14.67
C TYR A 229 17.42 -4.51 -14.72
N TYR A 230 16.71 -3.91 -13.74
CA TYR A 230 16.46 -2.46 -13.73
C TYR A 230 17.59 -1.64 -13.07
N LEU A 231 18.54 -2.30 -12.43
CA LEU A 231 19.63 -1.68 -11.67
C LEU A 231 20.93 -1.42 -12.43
N PRO A 232 21.26 -2.08 -13.59
CA PRO A 232 22.41 -1.67 -14.39
C PRO A 232 22.30 -0.20 -14.80
N SER A 233 23.38 0.56 -14.60
CA SER A 233 23.33 2.00 -14.81
C SER A 233 24.62 2.58 -15.35
N ILE A 234 24.49 3.65 -16.09
CA ILE A 234 25.57 4.55 -16.44
C ILE A 234 25.20 5.99 -16.12
N SER A 235 26.16 6.75 -15.63
CA SER A 235 26.09 8.21 -15.53
C SER A 235 27.38 8.77 -16.10
N VAL A 236 27.30 9.41 -17.25
CA VAL A 236 28.44 10.02 -17.97
C VAL A 236 28.33 11.53 -17.82
N GLY A 237 29.37 12.17 -17.34
CA GLY A 237 29.38 13.63 -17.15
C GLY A 237 30.72 14.21 -16.77
N ASN A 238 30.77 15.53 -16.75
CA ASN A 238 31.92 16.30 -16.26
C ASN A 238 31.92 16.36 -14.74
N TYR A 239 32.39 15.29 -14.09
CA TYR A 239 32.34 15.14 -12.64
C TYR A 239 33.66 15.44 -11.95
N MET A 240 33.61 16.15 -10.82
CA MET A 240 34.61 16.01 -9.77
C MET A 240 34.35 14.73 -8.97
N GLN A 241 35.39 14.24 -8.33
CA GLN A 241 35.30 13.03 -7.48
C GLN A 241 35.54 13.41 -6.02
N TYR A 242 34.65 12.95 -5.16
CA TYR A 242 34.80 13.04 -3.71
C TYR A 242 34.60 11.65 -3.08
N ILE A 243 35.43 11.31 -2.09
CA ILE A 243 35.33 10.00 -1.42
C ILE A 243 35.36 10.22 0.08
N ASN A 244 34.44 9.57 0.77
CA ASN A 244 34.50 9.37 2.20
C ASN A 244 34.32 7.86 2.54
N TYR A 245 34.31 7.48 3.83
CA TYR A 245 34.36 6.08 4.22
C TYR A 245 33.39 5.81 5.38
N ALA A 246 32.53 4.81 5.22
CA ALA A 246 31.73 4.26 6.31
C ALA A 246 32.48 3.15 7.03
N LYS A 247 32.31 3.09 8.36
CA LYS A 247 32.99 2.14 9.25
C LYS A 247 32.00 1.38 10.13
N PRO A 248 31.15 0.50 9.54
CA PRO A 248 30.26 -0.33 10.33
C PRO A 248 31.05 -1.14 11.36
N ALA A 249 30.57 -1.20 12.59
CA ALA A 249 31.29 -1.88 13.68
C ALA A 249 31.61 -3.36 13.36
N ALA A 250 30.75 -4.02 12.58
CA ALA A 250 30.94 -5.41 12.14
C ALA A 250 32.08 -5.58 11.10
N MET A 251 32.64 -4.49 10.57
CA MET A 251 33.75 -4.52 9.61
C MET A 251 35.08 -4.05 10.21
N ALA A 252 35.12 -3.63 11.48
CA ALA A 252 36.34 -3.09 12.06
C ALA A 252 37.53 -4.06 11.91
N PRO A 253 38.73 -3.62 11.47
CA PRO A 253 39.11 -2.22 11.19
C PRO A 253 38.79 -1.72 9.76
N ASP A 254 38.19 -2.54 8.91
CA ASP A 254 37.90 -2.23 7.50
C ASP A 254 36.78 -1.18 7.35
N SER A 255 36.68 -0.61 6.16
CA SER A 255 35.70 0.42 5.81
C SER A 255 35.13 0.23 4.41
N ILE A 256 33.95 0.80 4.18
CA ILE A 256 33.28 0.82 2.89
C ILE A 256 33.56 2.17 2.24
N PRO A 257 34.16 2.21 1.03
CA PRO A 257 34.31 3.46 0.27
C PRO A 257 32.96 4.01 -0.16
N VAL A 258 32.75 5.32 -0.01
CA VAL A 258 31.60 6.04 -0.52
C VAL A 258 32.06 7.03 -1.57
N LEU A 259 31.80 6.70 -2.83
CA LEU A 259 32.27 7.45 -4.01
C LEU A 259 31.19 8.39 -4.53
N HIS A 260 31.48 9.67 -4.57
CA HIS A 260 30.58 10.66 -5.13
C HIS A 260 31.16 11.25 -6.43
N TYR A 261 30.39 11.17 -7.50
CA TYR A 261 30.61 11.89 -8.75
C TYR A 261 29.62 13.06 -8.82
N ILE A 262 30.10 14.24 -8.51
CA ILE A 262 29.33 15.49 -8.46
C ILE A 262 29.74 16.36 -9.62
N VAL A 263 28.86 17.16 -10.18
CA VAL A 263 29.19 18.13 -11.22
C VAL A 263 30.46 18.89 -10.86
N ASP A 264 31.38 19.07 -11.84
CA ASP A 264 32.65 19.79 -11.66
C ASP A 264 32.40 21.30 -11.50
N ASN A 265 31.86 21.66 -10.34
CA ASN A 265 31.51 23.00 -9.92
C ASN A 265 31.71 23.09 -8.39
N GLU A 266 32.72 23.85 -7.97
CA GLU A 266 33.15 23.95 -6.58
C GLU A 266 32.04 24.58 -5.68
N ASP A 267 31.35 25.59 -6.16
CA ASP A 267 30.28 26.26 -5.39
C ASP A 267 29.11 25.28 -5.13
N TYR A 268 28.71 24.53 -6.15
CA TYR A 268 27.69 23.50 -6.00
C TYR A 268 28.15 22.39 -5.06
N PHE A 269 29.36 21.88 -5.21
CA PHE A 269 29.90 20.86 -4.32
C PHE A 269 29.90 21.32 -2.85
N ASN A 270 30.37 22.54 -2.59
CA ASN A 270 30.39 23.11 -1.24
C ASN A 270 28.98 23.24 -0.65
N SER A 271 27.98 23.52 -1.48
CA SER A 271 26.57 23.61 -1.04
C SER A 271 25.98 22.26 -0.63
N VAL A 272 26.41 21.15 -1.20
CA VAL A 272 25.88 19.80 -0.94
C VAL A 272 26.77 18.93 -0.05
N LYS A 273 28.04 19.31 0.16
CA LYS A 273 29.04 18.51 0.86
C LYS A 273 28.60 18.07 2.27
N THR A 274 27.97 18.96 3.02
CA THR A 274 27.50 18.65 4.38
C THR A 274 26.50 17.49 4.38
N ASN A 275 25.66 17.37 3.35
CA ASN A 275 24.71 16.26 3.24
C ASN A 275 25.41 14.98 2.74
N LEU A 276 26.34 15.08 1.79
CA LEU A 276 27.15 13.95 1.36
C LEU A 276 27.93 13.32 2.53
N ASP A 277 28.45 14.15 3.43
CA ASP A 277 29.20 13.71 4.62
C ASP A 277 28.35 12.95 5.65
N LYS A 278 27.00 12.97 5.53
CA LYS A 278 26.10 12.14 6.36
C LYS A 278 26.03 10.69 5.88
N THR A 279 26.34 10.41 4.61
CA THR A 279 26.18 9.08 4.01
C THR A 279 26.90 7.96 4.80
N PRO A 280 28.14 8.12 5.27
CA PRO A 280 28.80 7.10 6.10
C PRO A 280 27.98 6.73 7.35
N ALA A 281 27.45 7.72 8.06
CA ALA A 281 26.67 7.46 9.28
C ALA A 281 25.35 6.74 8.99
N PHE A 282 24.73 6.99 7.81
CA PHE A 282 23.56 6.24 7.38
C PHE A 282 23.91 4.78 7.09
N ILE A 283 25.01 4.50 6.38
CA ILE A 283 25.49 3.13 6.11
C ILE A 283 25.75 2.39 7.42
N GLU A 284 26.43 3.04 8.37
CA GLU A 284 26.74 2.47 9.68
C GLU A 284 25.45 2.15 10.46
N LYS A 285 24.51 3.08 10.52
CA LYS A 285 23.24 2.88 11.22
C LYS A 285 22.37 1.82 10.57
N TYR A 286 22.23 1.80 9.25
CA TYR A 286 21.43 0.80 8.54
C TYR A 286 22.07 -0.59 8.63
N SER A 287 23.41 -0.65 8.65
CA SER A 287 24.13 -1.91 8.93
C SER A 287 23.83 -2.47 10.33
N GLU A 288 23.62 -1.59 11.31
CA GLU A 288 23.18 -1.99 12.65
C GLU A 288 21.73 -2.49 12.67
N LEU A 289 20.84 -1.80 11.95
CA LEU A 289 19.39 -2.04 11.98
C LEU A 289 18.94 -3.22 11.11
N PHE A 290 19.54 -3.41 9.92
CA PHE A 290 19.11 -4.37 8.91
C PHE A 290 20.09 -5.50 8.66
N GLY A 291 21.28 -5.43 9.21
CA GLY A 291 22.42 -6.28 8.90
C GLY A 291 23.45 -5.52 8.06
N LEU A 292 24.69 -5.99 8.06
CA LEU A 292 25.80 -5.34 7.38
C LEU A 292 25.47 -4.96 5.94
N TYR A 293 25.97 -3.82 5.49
CA TYR A 293 25.81 -3.35 4.12
C TYR A 293 26.00 -4.48 3.10
N PRO A 294 25.01 -4.76 2.25
CA PRO A 294 25.00 -5.99 1.44
C PRO A 294 26.17 -6.11 0.48
N PHE A 295 26.60 -4.98 -0.07
CA PHE A 295 27.65 -4.90 -1.09
C PHE A 295 28.99 -4.43 -0.50
N LYS A 296 29.29 -4.87 0.71
CA LYS A 296 30.44 -4.43 1.54
C LYS A 296 31.80 -4.60 0.88
N ASP A 297 31.94 -5.57 -0.04
CA ASP A 297 33.20 -5.87 -0.71
C ASP A 297 33.39 -5.00 -1.99
N GLU A 298 32.46 -4.10 -2.26
CA GLU A 298 32.52 -3.15 -3.36
C GLU A 298 32.55 -1.71 -2.83
N LYS A 299 31.48 -0.94 -3.01
CA LYS A 299 31.37 0.44 -2.55
C LYS A 299 29.90 0.82 -2.39
N TYR A 300 29.66 2.01 -1.88
CA TYR A 300 28.46 2.79 -2.17
C TYR A 300 28.86 4.10 -2.86
N GLY A 301 27.90 4.84 -3.39
CA GLY A 301 28.18 6.16 -3.93
C GLY A 301 27.00 6.82 -4.63
N HIS A 302 27.29 7.99 -5.17
CA HIS A 302 26.30 8.80 -5.88
C HIS A 302 26.87 9.27 -7.23
N ALA A 303 26.03 9.28 -8.28
CA ALA A 303 26.31 9.93 -9.55
C ALA A 303 25.27 11.03 -9.79
N HIS A 304 25.73 12.26 -10.01
CA HIS A 304 24.86 13.41 -10.22
C HIS A 304 24.29 13.40 -11.65
N ALA A 305 22.96 13.38 -11.76
CA ALA A 305 22.25 13.51 -13.03
C ALA A 305 20.85 14.09 -12.81
N SER A 306 20.34 14.86 -13.74
CA SER A 306 18.99 15.44 -13.63
C SER A 306 17.96 14.46 -14.16
N ILE A 307 17.60 13.49 -13.31
CA ILE A 307 16.61 12.44 -13.60
C ILE A 307 15.27 12.65 -12.87
N GLY A 308 15.16 13.71 -12.02
CA GLY A 308 14.03 13.93 -11.13
C GLY A 308 14.07 13.00 -9.90
N GLY A 309 14.35 13.53 -8.69
CA GLY A 309 14.55 12.70 -7.48
C GLY A 309 15.84 11.92 -7.47
N GLY A 310 15.79 10.65 -7.08
CA GLY A 310 16.91 9.71 -7.09
C GLY A 310 16.53 8.41 -7.79
N MET A 311 17.51 7.53 -7.94
CA MET A 311 17.34 6.15 -8.41
C MET A 311 18.39 5.27 -7.72
N GLU A 312 17.96 4.20 -7.14
CA GLU A 312 18.71 3.31 -6.26
C GLU A 312 19.74 2.41 -6.96
N HIS A 313 20.21 2.74 -8.14
CA HIS A 313 21.14 1.86 -8.85
C HIS A 313 22.16 1.21 -7.92
N GLN A 314 22.20 -0.11 -7.94
CA GLN A 314 22.99 -0.92 -6.99
C GLN A 314 24.42 -0.42 -6.87
N THR A 315 24.85 -0.10 -5.66
CA THR A 315 26.14 0.45 -5.27
C THR A 315 26.47 1.88 -5.75
N MET A 316 25.65 2.51 -6.59
CA MET A 316 25.89 3.85 -7.14
C MET A 316 24.57 4.54 -7.48
N SER A 317 23.89 5.08 -6.49
CA SER A 317 22.60 5.77 -6.72
C SER A 317 22.78 6.98 -7.63
N THR A 318 21.86 7.15 -8.58
CA THR A 318 21.83 8.33 -9.45
C THR A 318 20.96 9.41 -8.82
N MET A 319 21.49 10.62 -8.66
CA MET A 319 20.89 11.66 -7.81
C MET A 319 20.69 12.96 -8.58
N ASN A 320 19.47 13.51 -8.55
CA ASN A 320 19.19 14.87 -9.05
C ASN A 320 19.58 15.95 -8.03
N SER A 321 19.48 15.63 -6.76
CA SER A 321 19.84 16.50 -5.63
C SER A 321 20.38 15.68 -4.46
N PHE A 322 20.96 16.33 -3.46
CA PHE A 322 21.61 15.67 -2.32
C PHE A 322 20.98 16.08 -1.00
N GLY A 323 19.64 16.11 -0.94
CA GLY A 323 18.90 16.23 0.32
C GLY A 323 19.18 15.05 1.23
N SER A 324 19.29 15.29 2.54
CA SER A 324 19.67 14.24 3.52
C SER A 324 18.67 13.08 3.54
N THR A 325 17.37 13.36 3.40
CA THR A 325 16.33 12.34 3.37
C THR A 325 16.36 11.54 2.07
N LEU A 326 16.59 12.20 0.93
CA LEU A 326 16.77 11.51 -0.35
C LEU A 326 17.99 10.58 -0.33
N ILE A 327 19.14 11.04 0.21
CA ILE A 327 20.32 10.18 0.39
C ILE A 327 19.99 8.97 1.28
N ALA A 328 19.22 9.16 2.34
CA ALA A 328 18.81 8.10 3.26
C ALA A 328 17.87 7.09 2.57
N HIS A 329 16.98 7.56 1.70
CA HIS A 329 16.06 6.77 0.87
C HIS A 329 16.83 5.87 -0.10
N GLU A 330 17.62 6.50 -1.00
CA GLU A 330 18.35 5.77 -2.04
C GLU A 330 19.39 4.78 -1.47
N LEU A 331 19.97 5.12 -0.32
CA LEU A 331 20.80 4.17 0.41
C LEU A 331 19.98 3.03 1.03
N GLY A 332 18.78 3.32 1.53
CA GLY A 332 17.87 2.32 2.08
C GLY A 332 17.56 1.20 1.09
N HIS A 333 17.40 1.56 -0.17
CA HIS A 333 17.17 0.61 -1.25
C HIS A 333 18.27 -0.44 -1.42
N GLN A 334 19.50 -0.16 -1.01
CA GLN A 334 20.58 -1.16 -1.11
C GLN A 334 20.25 -2.45 -0.33
N TRP A 335 19.41 -2.38 0.71
CA TRP A 335 18.81 -3.52 1.40
C TRP A 335 17.42 -3.87 0.83
N TRP A 336 16.58 -2.83 0.57
CA TRP A 336 15.16 -2.93 0.25
C TRP A 336 14.90 -2.58 -1.22
N GLY A 337 15.11 -3.52 -2.13
CA GLY A 337 15.07 -3.31 -3.58
C GLY A 337 16.23 -3.98 -4.29
N ASP A 338 17.46 -3.71 -3.85
CA ASP A 338 18.67 -4.25 -4.50
C ASP A 338 19.04 -5.63 -3.95
N TYR A 339 19.25 -5.75 -2.65
CA TYR A 339 19.62 -7.01 -2.03
C TYR A 339 18.46 -7.99 -1.98
N VAL A 340 17.31 -7.53 -1.51
CA VAL A 340 16.03 -8.23 -1.58
C VAL A 340 15.07 -7.38 -2.40
N THR A 341 14.68 -7.86 -3.57
CA THR A 341 13.78 -7.16 -4.50
C THR A 341 12.34 -7.67 -4.35
N CYS A 342 11.35 -6.85 -4.61
CA CYS A 342 9.97 -7.31 -4.72
C CYS A 342 9.83 -8.37 -5.84
N ALA A 343 9.10 -9.46 -5.58
CA ALA A 343 8.96 -10.57 -6.54
C ALA A 343 8.18 -10.15 -7.80
N THR A 344 7.25 -9.24 -7.65
CA THR A 344 6.49 -8.59 -8.72
C THR A 344 6.19 -7.14 -8.31
N TRP A 345 5.88 -6.29 -9.27
CA TRP A 345 5.52 -4.88 -9.01
C TRP A 345 4.27 -4.71 -8.12
N ASN A 346 3.48 -5.76 -7.92
CA ASN A 346 2.42 -5.75 -6.89
C ASN A 346 2.96 -5.47 -5.48
N HIS A 347 4.19 -5.90 -5.21
CA HIS A 347 4.84 -5.84 -3.92
C HIS A 347 5.91 -4.74 -3.82
N ILE A 348 5.82 -3.71 -4.67
CA ILE A 348 6.78 -2.59 -4.73
C ILE A 348 6.99 -1.88 -3.37
N TRP A 349 6.05 -1.98 -2.44
CA TRP A 349 6.21 -1.44 -1.10
C TRP A 349 7.41 -2.02 -0.34
N LEU A 350 7.87 -3.25 -0.69
CA LEU A 350 9.08 -3.84 -0.14
C LEU A 350 10.34 -3.06 -0.54
N ASN A 351 10.28 -2.37 -1.66
CA ASN A 351 11.30 -1.42 -2.09
C ASN A 351 10.96 -0.03 -1.50
N GLU A 352 9.93 0.62 -1.99
CA GLU A 352 9.62 2.03 -1.76
C GLU A 352 9.12 2.36 -0.36
N GLY A 353 8.25 1.50 0.19
CA GLY A 353 7.74 1.68 1.54
C GLY A 353 8.84 1.58 2.59
N PHE A 354 9.75 0.61 2.42
CA PHE A 354 10.90 0.46 3.32
C PHE A 354 11.96 1.53 3.11
N ALA A 355 12.27 1.94 1.88
CA ALA A 355 13.18 3.05 1.63
C ALA A 355 12.63 4.37 2.23
N SER A 356 11.34 4.63 2.08
CA SER A 356 10.68 5.75 2.76
C SER A 356 10.70 5.62 4.28
N TYR A 357 10.62 4.42 4.81
CA TYR A 357 10.77 4.20 6.25
C TYR A 357 12.22 4.38 6.72
N CYS A 358 13.21 4.09 5.87
CA CYS A 358 14.62 4.38 6.16
C CYS A 358 14.86 5.88 6.39
N GLU A 359 14.17 6.77 5.68
CA GLU A 359 14.24 8.21 5.93
C GLU A 359 13.76 8.57 7.35
N TYR A 360 12.61 8.03 7.75
CA TYR A 360 12.11 8.19 9.12
C TYR A 360 13.12 7.65 10.14
N LEU A 361 13.69 6.46 9.89
CA LEU A 361 14.69 5.87 10.79
C LEU A 361 15.98 6.69 10.84
N ALA A 362 16.41 7.33 9.76
CA ALA A 362 17.54 8.25 9.78
C ALA A 362 17.25 9.45 10.69
N VAL A 363 16.08 10.04 10.58
CA VAL A 363 15.63 11.16 11.44
C VAL A 363 15.53 10.72 12.90
N GLU A 364 14.95 9.55 13.18
CA GLU A 364 14.75 9.03 14.54
C GLU A 364 16.07 8.60 15.20
N LYS A 365 16.91 7.86 14.47
CA LYS A 365 18.11 7.20 15.05
C LYS A 365 19.38 8.06 14.98
N LEU A 366 19.38 9.11 14.16
CA LEU A 366 20.52 10.02 13.98
C LEU A 366 20.11 11.48 14.16
N PRO A 367 19.47 11.85 15.28
CA PRO A 367 18.89 13.19 15.46
C PRO A 367 19.94 14.32 15.37
N ALA A 368 21.20 14.04 15.68
CA ALA A 368 22.29 15.01 15.52
C ALA A 368 22.51 15.44 14.05
N LEU A 369 22.15 14.60 13.08
CA LEU A 369 22.24 14.90 11.65
C LEU A 369 20.98 15.62 11.13
N PHE A 370 19.90 15.65 11.92
CA PHE A 370 18.61 16.28 11.60
C PHE A 370 18.15 17.22 12.73
N PRO A 371 18.94 18.25 13.08
CA PRO A 371 18.68 19.06 14.28
C PRO A 371 17.38 19.87 14.22
N THR A 372 16.81 20.06 13.03
CA THR A 372 15.57 20.82 12.81
C THR A 372 14.36 19.93 12.55
N THR A 373 14.54 18.62 12.42
CA THR A 373 13.48 17.68 12.05
C THR A 373 13.08 16.81 13.23
N ASN A 374 11.82 16.92 13.65
CA ASN A 374 11.25 16.09 14.71
C ASN A 374 10.66 14.79 14.10
N PRO A 375 11.02 13.60 14.61
CA PRO A 375 10.50 12.33 14.08
C PRO A 375 8.97 12.23 14.08
N ALA A 376 8.30 12.70 15.15
CA ALA A 376 6.84 12.65 15.22
C ALA A 376 6.19 13.58 14.18
N THR A 377 6.76 14.77 13.95
CA THR A 377 6.31 15.68 12.90
C THR A 377 6.56 15.10 11.51
N TYR A 378 7.69 14.40 11.32
CA TYR A 378 8.01 13.74 10.06
C TYR A 378 6.96 12.67 9.72
N MET A 379 6.64 11.80 10.68
CA MET A 379 5.62 10.76 10.50
C MET A 379 4.22 11.38 10.34
N GLN A 380 3.91 12.48 11.05
CA GLN A 380 2.65 13.22 10.88
C GLN A 380 2.46 13.71 9.44
N ASN A 381 3.52 14.21 8.79
CA ASN A 381 3.47 14.65 7.40
C ASN A 381 3.19 13.47 6.46
N ILE A 382 3.80 12.31 6.72
CA ILE A 382 3.51 11.06 5.99
C ILE A 382 2.03 10.68 6.16
N HIS A 383 1.51 10.68 7.40
CA HIS A 383 0.10 10.40 7.66
C HIS A 383 -0.82 11.40 6.96
N ASN A 384 -0.54 12.70 7.01
CA ASN A 384 -1.33 13.73 6.34
C ASN A 384 -1.40 13.51 4.82
N SER A 385 -0.30 13.10 4.19
CA SER A 385 -0.29 12.74 2.77
C SER A 385 -1.23 11.57 2.47
N VAL A 386 -1.23 10.53 3.30
CA VAL A 386 -2.12 9.37 3.11
C VAL A 386 -3.58 9.75 3.34
N LEU A 387 -3.87 10.54 4.37
CA LEU A 387 -5.22 11.00 4.75
C LEU A 387 -5.85 11.93 3.69
N SER A 388 -5.08 12.44 2.74
CA SER A 388 -5.58 13.32 1.66
C SER A 388 -6.59 12.62 0.74
N SER A 389 -6.66 11.28 0.74
CA SER A 389 -7.64 10.50 -0.03
C SER A 389 -8.11 9.26 0.73
N ALA A 390 -9.39 8.96 0.61
CA ALA A 390 -10.07 7.93 1.40
C ALA A 390 -9.74 6.49 0.99
N THR A 391 -9.22 6.24 -0.20
CA THR A 391 -9.12 4.90 -0.81
C THR A 391 -7.70 4.55 -1.23
N GLY A 392 -7.49 3.32 -1.63
CA GLY A 392 -6.25 2.77 -2.17
C GLY A 392 -5.49 1.89 -1.19
N SER A 393 -5.13 0.70 -1.67
CA SER A 393 -4.29 -0.28 -0.95
C SER A 393 -2.80 0.02 -1.15
N VAL A 394 -1.95 -0.52 -0.29
CA VAL A 394 -0.50 -0.55 -0.53
C VAL A 394 -0.18 -1.57 -1.62
N TYR A 395 -0.85 -2.71 -1.61
CA TYR A 395 -0.77 -3.71 -2.69
C TYR A 395 -1.18 -3.09 -4.03
N VAL A 396 -0.33 -3.22 -5.05
CA VAL A 396 -0.65 -2.77 -6.42
C VAL A 396 -1.52 -3.84 -7.09
N PRO A 397 -2.75 -3.52 -7.51
CA PRO A 397 -3.61 -4.50 -8.18
C PRO A 397 -3.03 -4.98 -9.51
N ASN A 398 -3.31 -6.25 -9.88
CA ASN A 398 -2.82 -6.83 -11.14
C ASN A 398 -3.19 -6.01 -12.39
N ALA A 399 -4.35 -5.35 -12.38
CA ALA A 399 -4.78 -4.50 -13.48
C ALA A 399 -3.92 -3.23 -13.66
N SER A 400 -3.10 -2.89 -12.67
CA SER A 400 -2.27 -1.67 -12.64
C SER A 400 -0.77 -1.96 -12.74
N LEU A 401 -0.34 -3.17 -13.09
CA LEU A 401 1.08 -3.53 -13.17
C LEU A 401 1.84 -2.82 -14.30
N PHE A 402 1.15 -2.09 -15.17
CA PHE A 402 1.70 -1.28 -16.26
C PHE A 402 1.36 0.20 -16.11
N ASP A 403 0.71 0.58 -15.01
CA ASP A 403 0.48 1.96 -14.63
C ASP A 403 1.57 2.39 -13.64
N GLU A 404 2.63 3.00 -14.16
CA GLU A 404 3.75 3.48 -13.34
C GLU A 404 3.30 4.50 -12.29
N ASN A 405 2.29 5.33 -12.57
CA ASN A 405 1.73 6.25 -11.57
C ASN A 405 1.09 5.49 -10.39
N ARG A 406 0.57 4.27 -10.63
CA ARG A 406 0.05 3.43 -9.56
C ARG A 406 1.16 2.64 -8.86
N ILE A 407 2.10 2.08 -9.60
CA ILE A 407 3.25 1.36 -9.02
C ILE A 407 4.02 2.29 -8.09
N PHE A 408 4.40 3.46 -8.57
CA PHE A 408 5.17 4.47 -7.83
C PHE A 408 4.28 5.58 -7.24
N SER A 409 3.10 5.22 -6.76
CA SER A 409 2.22 6.17 -6.08
C SER A 409 2.87 6.66 -4.79
N SER A 410 3.28 7.93 -4.75
CA SER A 410 3.88 8.57 -3.57
C SER A 410 3.01 8.40 -2.33
N ARG A 411 1.68 8.53 -2.48
CA ARG A 411 0.73 8.38 -1.39
C ARG A 411 0.57 6.93 -0.92
N LEU A 412 0.59 5.94 -1.82
CA LEU A 412 0.26 4.54 -1.49
C LEU A 412 1.50 3.66 -1.32
N SER A 413 2.37 3.60 -2.32
CA SER A 413 3.54 2.71 -2.30
C SER A 413 4.61 3.22 -1.34
N TYR A 414 4.84 4.54 -1.31
CA TYR A 414 5.80 5.22 -0.45
C TYR A 414 5.21 5.54 0.93
N ASN A 415 4.33 6.55 1.02
CA ASN A 415 3.88 7.10 2.29
C ASN A 415 3.01 6.11 3.08
N LYS A 416 1.96 5.51 2.48
CA LYS A 416 1.17 4.48 3.17
C LYS A 416 2.01 3.24 3.46
N GLY A 417 2.91 2.85 2.53
CA GLY A 417 3.88 1.79 2.74
C GLY A 417 4.73 2.02 3.99
N SER A 418 5.34 3.21 4.12
CA SER A 418 6.12 3.62 5.29
C SER A 418 5.28 3.68 6.57
N ALA A 419 4.08 4.26 6.50
CA ALA A 419 3.17 4.37 7.66
C ALA A 419 2.76 3.01 8.22
N ILE A 420 2.46 2.02 7.36
CA ILE A 420 2.08 0.69 7.84
C ILE A 420 3.27 -0.09 8.41
N ILE A 421 4.49 0.15 7.95
CA ILE A 421 5.71 -0.42 8.56
C ILE A 421 5.89 0.15 9.97
N HIS A 422 5.65 1.46 10.14
CA HIS A 422 5.68 2.10 11.45
C HIS A 422 4.59 1.57 12.39
N THR A 423 3.37 1.37 11.86
CA THR A 423 2.26 0.73 12.58
C THR A 423 2.61 -0.71 12.99
N LEU A 424 3.23 -1.50 12.11
CA LEU A 424 3.67 -2.87 12.43
C LEU A 424 4.70 -2.88 13.57
N ARG A 425 5.65 -1.94 13.56
CA ARG A 425 6.61 -1.77 14.66
C ARG A 425 5.89 -1.50 15.98
N PHE A 426 4.89 -0.62 15.96
CA PHE A 426 4.07 -0.36 17.15
C PHE A 426 3.27 -1.58 17.59
N GLU A 427 2.67 -2.31 16.66
CA GLU A 427 1.97 -3.57 16.96
C GLU A 427 2.89 -4.60 17.63
N MET A 428 4.15 -4.70 17.24
CA MET A 428 5.10 -5.63 17.84
C MET A 428 5.46 -5.28 19.30
N GLN A 429 5.31 -4.02 19.72
CA GLN A 429 5.58 -3.50 21.07
C GLN A 429 7.01 -3.77 21.60
N ASP A 430 7.92 -4.19 20.72
CA ASP A 430 9.31 -4.48 21.03
C ASP A 430 10.20 -4.17 19.82
N ASP A 431 11.01 -3.12 19.92
CA ASP A 431 11.95 -2.71 18.87
C ASP A 431 12.95 -3.84 18.54
N THR A 432 13.31 -4.67 19.50
CA THR A 432 14.22 -5.79 19.27
C THR A 432 13.58 -6.82 18.34
N LEU A 433 12.33 -7.18 18.57
CA LEU A 433 11.59 -8.09 17.68
C LEU A 433 11.42 -7.48 16.29
N PHE A 434 11.09 -6.19 16.21
CA PHE A 434 10.93 -5.50 14.93
C PHE A 434 12.24 -5.52 14.12
N PHE A 435 13.35 -5.03 14.68
CA PHE A 435 14.61 -4.98 13.95
C PHE A 435 15.20 -6.38 13.68
N ASN A 436 14.96 -7.36 14.55
CA ASN A 436 15.29 -8.75 14.25
C ASN A 436 14.47 -9.32 13.10
N THR A 437 13.20 -8.95 12.98
CA THR A 437 12.37 -9.32 11.81
C THR A 437 13.00 -8.79 10.52
N LEU A 438 13.44 -7.52 10.51
CA LEU A 438 14.09 -6.92 9.35
C LEU A 438 15.40 -7.64 9.00
N LYS A 439 16.26 -7.92 9.98
CA LYS A 439 17.51 -8.68 9.77
C LYS A 439 17.27 -10.10 9.26
N ASN A 440 16.30 -10.81 9.85
CA ASN A 440 15.96 -12.17 9.47
C ASN A 440 15.44 -12.21 8.03
N PHE A 441 14.60 -11.23 7.64
CA PHE A 441 14.10 -11.12 6.27
C PHE A 441 15.24 -10.89 5.27
N GLN A 442 16.14 -9.93 5.55
CA GLN A 442 17.31 -9.66 4.71
C GLN A 442 18.21 -10.89 4.56
N GLN A 443 18.43 -11.63 5.66
CA GLN A 443 19.28 -12.83 5.64
C GLN A 443 18.61 -13.99 4.87
N GLN A 444 17.29 -14.16 5.01
CA GLN A 444 16.55 -15.28 4.42
C GLN A 444 16.41 -15.12 2.91
N TYR A 445 16.15 -13.88 2.44
CA TYR A 445 15.87 -13.58 1.03
C TYR A 445 17.04 -12.89 0.30
N LYS A 446 18.22 -12.85 0.90
CA LYS A 446 19.42 -12.22 0.32
C LYS A 446 19.66 -12.64 -1.12
N ASN A 447 20.00 -11.67 -1.97
CA ASN A 447 20.26 -11.85 -3.41
C ASN A 447 19.07 -12.47 -4.18
N SER A 448 17.85 -12.35 -3.67
CA SER A 448 16.66 -12.97 -4.25
C SER A 448 15.50 -11.96 -4.29
N VAL A 449 14.33 -12.46 -4.57
CA VAL A 449 13.07 -11.71 -4.55
C VAL A 449 12.16 -12.21 -3.45
N ALA A 450 11.24 -11.35 -2.99
CA ALA A 450 10.26 -11.70 -1.97
C ALA A 450 8.90 -11.03 -2.20
N THR A 451 7.86 -11.61 -1.62
CA THR A 451 6.50 -11.08 -1.58
C THR A 451 6.19 -10.48 -0.21
N ALA A 452 5.06 -9.79 -0.08
CA ALA A 452 4.55 -9.35 1.22
C ALA A 452 4.20 -10.52 2.14
N GLU A 453 3.77 -11.65 1.57
CA GLU A 453 3.48 -12.86 2.36
C GLU A 453 4.77 -13.47 2.94
N ASP A 454 5.86 -13.43 2.19
CA ASP A 454 7.18 -13.85 2.68
C ASP A 454 7.62 -12.98 3.86
N PHE A 455 7.47 -11.66 3.76
CA PHE A 455 7.78 -10.74 4.84
C PHE A 455 6.88 -10.98 6.07
N LYS A 456 5.56 -11.16 5.85
CA LYS A 456 4.61 -11.53 6.91
C LYS A 456 5.04 -12.80 7.63
N GLN A 457 5.40 -13.84 6.88
CA GLN A 457 5.83 -15.12 7.47
C GLN A 457 7.07 -14.96 8.35
N VAL A 458 8.05 -14.15 7.93
CA VAL A 458 9.23 -13.85 8.76
C VAL A 458 8.85 -13.09 10.03
N ALA A 459 7.94 -12.12 9.92
CA ALA A 459 7.43 -11.37 11.07
C ALA A 459 6.69 -12.29 12.06
N GLU A 460 5.81 -13.16 11.56
CA GLU A 460 5.08 -14.14 12.37
C GLU A 460 6.01 -15.13 13.07
N ASN A 461 7.01 -15.66 12.35
CA ASN A 461 8.01 -16.56 12.92
C ASN A 461 8.86 -15.88 14.00
N THR A 462 9.23 -14.61 13.79
CA THR A 462 10.07 -13.88 14.76
C THR A 462 9.29 -13.51 16.02
N CYS A 463 8.02 -13.14 15.87
CA CYS A 463 7.17 -12.68 16.98
C CYS A 463 6.37 -13.79 17.65
N GLY A 464 6.23 -14.97 17.04
CA GLY A 464 5.43 -16.09 17.55
C GLY A 464 3.92 -15.82 17.54
N ARG A 465 3.42 -14.88 16.69
CA ARG A 465 2.01 -14.56 16.57
C ARG A 465 1.63 -14.22 15.12
N SER A 466 0.34 -14.36 14.78
CA SER A 466 -0.15 -14.02 13.45
C SER A 466 -0.28 -12.51 13.24
N PHE A 467 0.05 -12.06 12.03
CA PHE A 467 -0.20 -10.73 11.50
C PHE A 467 -1.22 -10.74 10.33
N THR A 468 -1.94 -11.83 10.15
CA THR A 468 -2.89 -11.98 9.02
C THR A 468 -3.94 -10.86 9.01
N ASP A 469 -4.57 -10.52 10.15
CA ASP A 469 -5.53 -9.41 10.23
C ASP A 469 -4.85 -8.07 9.86
N PHE A 470 -3.62 -7.84 10.33
CA PHE A 470 -2.85 -6.64 10.03
C PHE A 470 -2.63 -6.49 8.51
N PHE A 471 -2.10 -7.51 7.84
CA PHE A 471 -1.84 -7.45 6.40
C PHE A 471 -3.12 -7.32 5.58
N ASN A 472 -4.19 -8.03 5.96
CA ASN A 472 -5.49 -7.92 5.29
C ASN A 472 -6.07 -6.51 5.38
N GLN A 473 -5.90 -5.81 6.49
CA GLN A 473 -6.46 -4.49 6.73
C GLN A 473 -5.57 -3.37 6.19
N TRP A 474 -4.27 -3.45 6.43
CA TRP A 474 -3.35 -2.35 6.15
C TRP A 474 -2.65 -2.45 4.79
N TYR A 475 -2.28 -3.66 4.37
CA TYR A 475 -1.57 -3.88 3.10
C TYR A 475 -2.50 -4.12 1.93
N TYR A 476 -3.40 -5.11 2.05
CA TYR A 476 -4.40 -5.42 1.02
C TYR A 476 -5.64 -4.54 1.12
N GLY A 477 -5.99 -4.09 2.31
CA GLY A 477 -7.12 -3.23 2.58
C GLY A 477 -6.89 -1.78 2.15
N GLU A 478 -7.98 -1.04 2.07
CA GLU A 478 -7.97 0.37 1.68
C GLU A 478 -8.38 1.28 2.85
N GLY A 479 -7.99 2.53 2.76
CA GLY A 479 -8.41 3.55 3.71
C GLY A 479 -7.63 3.56 5.03
N TYR A 480 -8.28 4.09 6.03
CA TYR A 480 -7.78 4.30 7.41
C TYR A 480 -8.94 4.43 8.39
N PRO A 481 -8.71 4.16 9.71
CA PRO A 481 -9.70 4.35 10.75
C PRO A 481 -9.86 5.81 11.14
N THR A 482 -11.08 6.18 11.53
CA THR A 482 -11.41 7.45 12.21
C THR A 482 -12.03 7.15 13.56
N PHE A 483 -11.41 7.62 14.65
CA PHE A 483 -11.82 7.30 16.01
C PHE A 483 -12.74 8.37 16.60
N ASN A 484 -13.91 7.93 17.07
CA ASN A 484 -14.83 8.70 17.92
C ASN A 484 -14.74 8.14 19.34
N ILE A 485 -14.29 8.96 20.29
CA ILE A 485 -14.02 8.53 21.66
C ILE A 485 -14.96 9.24 22.63
N THR A 486 -15.63 8.44 23.46
CA THR A 486 -16.29 8.98 24.65
C THR A 486 -15.48 8.57 25.87
N TYR A 487 -15.09 9.54 26.69
CA TYR A 487 -14.39 9.27 27.95
C TYR A 487 -15.26 9.64 29.16
N LEU A 488 -15.20 8.80 30.16
CA LEU A 488 -16.08 8.85 31.33
C LEU A 488 -15.26 8.63 32.59
N LYS A 489 -15.63 9.32 33.68
CA LYS A 489 -15.10 9.05 35.01
C LYS A 489 -16.03 8.10 35.74
N GLN A 490 -15.51 7.00 36.29
CA GLN A 490 -16.23 6.10 37.18
C GLN A 490 -15.60 6.11 38.57
N GLY A 491 -16.31 6.61 39.55
CA GLY A 491 -15.76 6.80 40.90
C GLY A 491 -14.59 7.80 40.92
N LEU A 492 -13.65 7.62 41.85
CA LEU A 492 -12.54 8.57 42.06
C LEU A 492 -11.31 8.28 41.18
N ASP A 493 -11.16 7.05 40.71
CA ASP A 493 -9.88 6.56 40.18
C ASP A 493 -9.97 5.77 38.87
N THR A 494 -11.15 5.63 38.27
CA THR A 494 -11.35 4.85 37.05
C THR A 494 -11.75 5.76 35.88
N LEU A 495 -10.96 5.73 34.80
CA LEU A 495 -11.32 6.29 33.51
C LEU A 495 -11.86 5.17 32.62
N ILE A 496 -12.98 5.41 31.96
CA ILE A 496 -13.53 4.54 30.91
C ILE A 496 -13.40 5.27 29.58
N LEU A 497 -12.78 4.61 28.59
CA LEU A 497 -12.82 5.01 27.20
C LEU A 497 -13.77 4.10 26.45
N VAL A 498 -14.75 4.67 25.77
CA VAL A 498 -15.61 4.00 24.79
C VAL A 498 -15.10 4.36 23.42
N VAL A 499 -14.59 3.36 22.69
CA VAL A 499 -13.97 3.56 21.40
C VAL A 499 -14.91 3.13 20.29
N ASN A 500 -15.19 4.03 19.38
CA ASN A 500 -15.93 3.79 18.14
C ASN A 500 -15.05 4.15 16.96
N GLU A 501 -15.02 3.27 15.99
CA GLU A 501 -14.28 3.43 14.75
C GLU A 501 -15.26 3.51 13.56
N THR A 502 -14.99 4.43 12.66
CA THR A 502 -15.49 4.40 11.28
C THR A 502 -14.29 4.32 10.36
N THR A 503 -14.46 3.78 9.15
CA THR A 503 -13.37 3.70 8.19
C THR A 503 -13.64 4.57 6.98
N SER A 504 -12.57 5.07 6.34
CA SER A 504 -12.68 5.87 5.12
C SER A 504 -13.09 5.05 3.89
N ALA A 505 -12.91 3.71 3.93
CA ALA A 505 -13.27 2.77 2.86
C ALA A 505 -14.04 1.55 3.39
N PRO A 506 -15.24 1.71 4.00
CA PRO A 506 -15.93 0.66 4.75
C PRO A 506 -16.38 -0.52 3.89
N GLY A 507 -16.56 -0.34 2.58
CA GLY A 507 -16.89 -1.42 1.64
C GLY A 507 -15.76 -2.42 1.38
N ILE A 508 -14.52 -2.06 1.70
CA ILE A 508 -13.33 -2.88 1.50
C ILE A 508 -12.70 -3.24 2.84
N THR A 509 -12.44 -2.25 3.70
CA THR A 509 -11.92 -2.45 5.05
C THR A 509 -12.94 -1.91 6.05
N PRO A 510 -13.86 -2.76 6.52
CA PRO A 510 -14.94 -2.31 7.39
C PRO A 510 -14.50 -1.95 8.81
N PHE A 511 -13.32 -2.41 9.23
CA PHE A 511 -12.77 -2.20 10.57
C PHE A 511 -11.26 -2.43 10.58
N PHE A 512 -10.52 -1.63 11.38
CA PHE A 512 -9.08 -1.80 11.61
C PHE A 512 -8.86 -2.27 13.05
N LYS A 513 -8.60 -3.56 13.22
CA LYS A 513 -8.25 -4.12 14.52
C LYS A 513 -6.79 -3.83 14.84
N GLY A 514 -6.48 -3.49 16.06
CA GLY A 514 -5.11 -3.34 16.48
C GLY A 514 -4.92 -2.62 17.80
N LEU A 515 -3.68 -2.43 18.15
CA LEU A 515 -3.27 -1.67 19.31
C LEU A 515 -3.25 -0.17 18.96
N PHE A 516 -3.86 0.64 19.82
CA PHE A 516 -3.87 2.10 19.68
C PHE A 516 -3.50 2.74 21.02
N GLU A 517 -2.86 3.91 20.96
CA GLU A 517 -2.59 4.69 22.15
C GLU A 517 -3.43 5.96 22.22
N PHE A 518 -3.74 6.34 23.45
CA PHE A 518 -4.55 7.51 23.74
C PHE A 518 -3.86 8.30 24.85
N ARG A 519 -3.61 9.58 24.62
CA ARG A 519 -3.15 10.49 25.66
C ARG A 519 -4.33 11.14 26.34
N VAL A 520 -4.49 10.86 27.62
CA VAL A 520 -5.46 11.50 28.50
C VAL A 520 -4.82 12.77 29.03
N THR A 521 -5.36 13.93 28.65
CA THR A 521 -4.84 15.22 29.12
C THR A 521 -5.40 15.57 30.48
N SER A 522 -4.57 16.17 31.34
CA SER A 522 -4.96 16.57 32.69
C SER A 522 -4.09 17.73 33.20
N ALA A 523 -4.68 18.61 34.01
CA ALA A 523 -3.94 19.64 34.72
C ALA A 523 -2.90 19.06 35.69
N GLN A 524 -3.07 17.80 36.13
CA GLN A 524 -2.14 17.08 37.00
C GLN A 524 -1.09 16.27 36.20
N GLY A 525 -0.91 16.55 34.91
CA GLY A 525 -0.02 15.86 34.00
C GLY A 525 -0.71 14.77 33.19
N ASP A 526 -0.35 14.70 31.92
CA ASP A 526 -0.92 13.77 30.95
C ASP A 526 -0.52 12.33 31.25
N THR A 527 -1.30 11.38 30.73
CA THR A 527 -1.04 9.94 30.86
C THR A 527 -1.36 9.27 29.52
N ILE A 528 -0.45 8.43 29.02
CA ILE A 528 -0.72 7.60 27.84
C ILE A 528 -1.27 6.25 28.29
N VAL A 529 -2.38 5.84 27.66
CA VAL A 529 -2.98 4.51 27.82
C VAL A 529 -3.05 3.82 26.46
N LYS A 530 -2.98 2.50 26.46
CA LYS A 530 -3.05 1.69 25.24
C LYS A 530 -4.26 0.76 25.31
N ALA A 531 -4.93 0.59 24.18
CA ALA A 531 -6.10 -0.28 24.06
C ALA A 531 -6.03 -1.11 22.78
N ASN A 532 -6.27 -2.40 22.89
CA ASN A 532 -6.41 -3.29 21.73
C ASN A 532 -7.86 -3.25 21.24
N VAL A 533 -8.13 -2.46 20.23
CA VAL A 533 -9.47 -2.23 19.69
C VAL A 533 -9.81 -3.34 18.68
N THR A 534 -10.87 -4.08 18.95
CA THR A 534 -11.28 -5.23 18.12
C THR A 534 -12.73 -5.15 17.64
N SER A 535 -13.50 -4.19 18.17
CA SER A 535 -14.89 -3.94 17.79
C SER A 535 -15.33 -2.54 18.18
N ASN A 536 -16.40 -2.05 17.55
CA ASN A 536 -17.05 -0.80 17.92
C ASN A 536 -17.72 -0.88 19.30
N ASN A 537 -17.88 0.26 19.95
CA ASN A 537 -18.43 0.43 21.29
C ASN A 537 -17.66 -0.35 22.37
N GLN A 538 -16.41 -0.69 22.12
CA GLN A 538 -15.58 -1.38 23.09
C GLN A 538 -15.20 -0.43 24.22
N GLN A 539 -15.35 -0.91 25.46
CA GLN A 539 -15.02 -0.15 26.66
C GLN A 539 -13.70 -0.61 27.24
N PHE A 540 -12.86 0.35 27.56
CA PHE A 540 -11.56 0.12 28.21
C PHE A 540 -11.53 0.86 29.54
N LYS A 541 -11.15 0.18 30.62
CA LYS A 541 -11.06 0.75 31.97
C LYS A 541 -9.62 0.89 32.35
N PHE A 542 -9.25 2.08 32.79
CA PHE A 542 -7.89 2.40 33.25
C PHE A 542 -7.93 2.97 34.65
N TYR A 543 -6.95 2.60 35.47
CA TYR A 543 -6.71 3.30 36.73
C TYR A 543 -6.22 4.72 36.42
N TYR A 544 -7.01 5.71 36.83
CA TYR A 544 -6.74 7.10 36.51
C TYR A 544 -7.27 8.02 37.62
N PRO A 545 -6.49 8.29 38.69
CA PRO A 545 -6.93 9.07 39.86
C PRO A 545 -6.94 10.58 39.62
N LYS A 546 -6.78 11.02 38.36
CA LYS A 546 -6.75 12.44 37.96
C LYS A 546 -8.08 12.85 37.30
N THR A 547 -8.26 14.15 37.07
CA THR A 547 -9.36 14.67 36.23
C THR A 547 -8.92 14.69 34.77
N ALA A 548 -9.65 14.01 33.91
CA ALA A 548 -9.42 14.03 32.47
C ALA A 548 -10.04 15.30 31.86
N ASN A 549 -9.23 16.05 31.09
CA ASN A 549 -9.67 17.25 30.38
C ASN A 549 -9.95 16.98 28.89
N GLY A 550 -9.40 15.91 28.34
CA GLY A 550 -9.57 15.52 26.94
C GLY A 550 -8.78 14.26 26.60
N ILE A 551 -9.00 13.78 25.38
CA ILE A 551 -8.26 12.65 24.80
C ILE A 551 -7.61 13.10 23.50
N VAL A 552 -6.34 12.72 23.30
CA VAL A 552 -5.64 12.83 22.03
C VAL A 552 -5.41 11.40 21.52
N VAL A 553 -5.91 11.11 20.35
CA VAL A 553 -5.71 9.82 19.68
C VAL A 553 -4.31 9.79 19.08
N ASP A 554 -3.60 8.71 19.28
CA ASP A 554 -2.27 8.43 18.73
C ASP A 554 -1.29 9.63 18.81
N PRO A 555 -0.98 10.12 19.99
CA PRO A 555 -0.22 11.36 20.19
C PRO A 555 1.22 11.30 19.64
N ASN A 556 1.73 10.11 19.34
CA ASN A 556 3.09 9.88 18.84
C ASN A 556 3.11 9.47 17.36
N ASN A 557 1.96 9.48 16.69
CA ASN A 557 1.80 9.13 15.27
C ASN A 557 2.30 7.71 14.93
N TRP A 558 2.03 6.73 15.79
CA TRP A 558 2.38 5.33 15.57
C TRP A 558 1.52 4.67 14.50
N VAL A 559 0.25 5.04 14.45
CA VAL A 559 -0.74 4.37 13.62
C VAL A 559 -1.41 5.37 12.70
N LEU A 560 -1.49 5.05 11.41
CA LEU A 560 -2.23 5.87 10.46
C LEU A 560 -3.70 5.95 10.86
N ASN A 561 -4.17 7.13 11.28
CA ASN A 561 -5.54 7.33 11.72
C ASN A 561 -6.01 8.77 11.53
N ALA A 562 -7.34 8.96 11.56
CA ALA A 562 -7.96 10.27 11.72
C ALA A 562 -8.69 10.32 13.07
N THR A 563 -8.77 11.52 13.63
CA THR A 563 -9.54 11.77 14.85
C THR A 563 -10.90 12.36 14.48
N GLY A 564 -11.95 11.70 14.94
CA GLY A 564 -13.32 12.18 14.84
C GLY A 564 -13.74 12.97 16.08
N THR A 565 -14.92 12.67 16.63
CA THR A 565 -15.47 13.38 17.80
C THR A 565 -14.88 12.84 19.09
N ILE A 566 -14.38 13.75 19.94
CA ILE A 566 -13.97 13.44 21.33
C ILE A 566 -15.03 14.00 22.28
N THR A 567 -15.72 13.15 23.01
CA THR A 567 -16.84 13.53 23.88
C THR A 567 -16.49 13.24 25.34
N ASN A 568 -16.69 14.26 26.20
CA ASN A 568 -16.69 14.05 27.63
C ASN A 568 -18.09 13.59 28.06
N GLY A 569 -18.23 12.33 28.44
CA GLY A 569 -19.48 11.75 28.92
C GLY A 569 -19.78 12.01 30.40
N GLY A 570 -18.92 12.82 31.05
CA GLY A 570 -19.10 13.20 32.43
C GLY A 570 -18.76 12.08 33.44
N VAL A 571 -19.34 12.20 34.63
CA VAL A 571 -19.25 11.14 35.68
C VAL A 571 -20.44 10.22 35.49
N ILE A 572 -20.21 8.92 35.48
CA ILE A 572 -21.30 7.94 35.44
C ILE A 572 -21.97 7.91 36.85
N PRO A 573 -23.16 8.45 36.99
CA PRO A 573 -23.87 8.34 38.26
C PRO A 573 -24.54 6.96 38.43
N VAL A 574 -24.85 6.26 37.32
CA VAL A 574 -25.51 4.96 37.33
C VAL A 574 -24.54 3.81 37.10
N LYS A 575 -24.59 2.81 37.94
CA LYS A 575 -23.94 1.54 37.72
C LYS A 575 -24.93 0.57 37.04
N LEU A 576 -24.79 0.42 35.72
CA LEU A 576 -25.48 -0.67 35.01
C LEU A 576 -24.88 -2.00 35.46
N LEU A 577 -25.73 -2.85 36.08
CA LEU A 577 -25.29 -4.13 36.65
C LEU A 577 -25.47 -5.26 35.64
N ASN A 578 -26.52 -5.21 34.85
CA ASN A 578 -26.85 -6.19 33.82
C ASN A 578 -27.67 -5.55 32.69
N LEU A 579 -27.46 -6.01 31.46
CA LEU A 579 -28.33 -5.77 30.31
C LEU A 579 -28.46 -7.09 29.55
N ASP A 580 -29.68 -7.53 29.38
CA ASP A 580 -30.00 -8.76 28.66
C ASP A 580 -31.16 -8.55 27.71
N VAL A 581 -31.24 -9.35 26.64
CA VAL A 581 -32.33 -9.34 25.68
C VAL A 581 -32.74 -10.74 25.31
N SER A 582 -34.04 -11.01 25.41
CA SER A 582 -34.63 -12.29 25.07
C SER A 582 -35.79 -12.13 24.08
N ALA A 583 -36.02 -13.17 23.26
CA ALA A 583 -37.19 -13.20 22.40
C ALA A 583 -38.44 -13.57 23.25
N GLY A 584 -39.40 -12.66 23.26
CA GLY A 584 -40.70 -12.88 23.86
C GLY A 584 -41.74 -13.47 22.88
N ASN A 585 -42.94 -13.71 23.37
CA ASN A 585 -44.05 -14.17 22.55
C ASN A 585 -44.49 -13.07 21.55
N ASN A 586 -45.11 -13.46 20.43
CA ASN A 586 -45.71 -12.55 19.43
C ASN A 586 -44.74 -11.55 18.78
N CYS A 587 -43.51 -11.99 18.49
CA CYS A 587 -42.52 -11.16 17.79
C CYS A 587 -42.13 -9.87 18.51
N HIS A 588 -41.88 -9.98 19.80
CA HIS A 588 -41.31 -8.90 20.59
C HIS A 588 -39.98 -9.33 21.21
N ALA A 589 -39.09 -8.39 21.38
CA ALA A 589 -37.90 -8.53 22.23
C ALA A 589 -38.22 -7.99 23.62
N GLU A 590 -37.87 -8.72 24.64
CA GLU A 590 -37.90 -8.24 26.01
C GLU A 590 -36.47 -7.84 26.40
N VAL A 591 -36.25 -6.55 26.54
CA VAL A 591 -34.98 -5.96 26.99
C VAL A 591 -35.09 -5.75 28.50
N LYS A 592 -34.20 -6.38 29.27
CA LYS A 592 -34.15 -6.28 30.73
C LYS A 592 -32.80 -5.70 31.15
N TRP A 593 -32.82 -4.81 32.12
CA TRP A 593 -31.61 -4.34 32.74
C TRP A 593 -31.79 -4.07 34.21
N SER A 594 -30.67 -4.10 34.93
CA SER A 594 -30.61 -3.72 36.33
C SER A 594 -29.52 -2.70 36.57
N THR A 595 -29.78 -1.78 37.43
CA THR A 595 -28.93 -0.64 37.75
C THR A 595 -28.84 -0.41 39.25
N SER A 596 -27.83 0.36 39.66
CA SER A 596 -27.72 0.92 40.99
C SER A 596 -27.19 2.37 40.89
N GLN A 597 -27.45 3.18 41.91
CA GLN A 597 -26.95 4.60 41.95
C GLN A 597 -27.53 5.47 40.81
N GLU A 598 -28.86 5.61 40.77
CA GLU A 598 -29.58 6.31 39.67
C GLU A 598 -29.88 7.79 39.99
N GLU A 599 -29.21 8.40 40.95
CA GLU A 599 -29.56 9.73 41.49
C GLU A 599 -29.69 10.85 40.48
N GLN A 600 -29.03 10.72 39.31
CA GLN A 600 -29.05 11.73 38.25
C GLN A 600 -29.67 11.24 36.93
N ILE A 601 -30.00 9.97 36.80
CA ILE A 601 -30.63 9.45 35.58
C ILE A 601 -32.07 9.89 35.47
N LYS A 602 -32.40 10.52 34.34
CA LYS A 602 -33.77 10.89 33.98
C LYS A 602 -34.54 9.74 33.37
N LEU A 603 -33.92 9.08 32.38
CA LEU A 603 -34.56 7.99 31.65
C LEU A 603 -33.56 7.12 30.90
N TYR A 604 -34.01 5.92 30.53
CA TYR A 604 -33.30 4.98 29.65
C TYR A 604 -34.02 4.94 28.31
N GLU A 605 -33.37 5.35 27.20
CA GLU A 605 -33.89 5.06 25.87
C GLU A 605 -33.35 3.71 25.44
N VAL A 606 -34.25 2.85 25.00
CA VAL A 606 -33.91 1.57 24.39
C VAL A 606 -33.77 1.79 22.90
N GLU A 607 -32.60 1.51 22.38
CA GLU A 607 -32.30 1.60 20.95
C GLU A 607 -32.04 0.21 20.38
N TYR A 608 -32.43 -0.01 19.11
CA TYR A 608 -32.20 -1.26 18.40
C TYR A 608 -31.58 -1.02 17.03
N SER A 609 -30.91 -2.04 16.52
CA SER A 609 -30.30 -2.07 15.19
C SER A 609 -30.44 -3.46 14.57
N THR A 610 -30.49 -3.55 13.25
CA THR A 610 -30.46 -4.80 12.49
C THR A 610 -29.12 -5.11 11.87
N ASP A 611 -28.19 -4.13 11.88
CA ASP A 611 -26.84 -4.22 11.32
C ASP A 611 -25.72 -4.02 12.36
N GLY A 612 -26.09 -3.62 13.59
CA GLY A 612 -25.14 -3.35 14.68
C GLY A 612 -24.44 -1.98 14.58
N THR A 613 -24.74 -1.18 13.56
CA THR A 613 -24.06 0.10 13.29
C THR A 613 -25.01 1.30 13.41
N ILE A 614 -26.20 1.22 12.80
CA ILE A 614 -27.21 2.29 12.84
C ILE A 614 -28.28 1.90 13.85
N PHE A 615 -28.38 2.68 14.93
CA PHE A 615 -29.35 2.44 16.01
C PHE A 615 -30.53 3.40 15.92
N THR A 616 -31.73 2.84 16.13
CA THR A 616 -32.97 3.59 16.11
C THR A 616 -33.68 3.40 17.48
N LYS A 617 -34.29 4.46 17.98
CA LYS A 617 -35.04 4.43 19.24
C LYS A 617 -36.25 3.46 19.15
N ALA A 618 -36.28 2.47 20.03
CA ALA A 618 -37.40 1.53 20.20
C ALA A 618 -38.41 2.02 21.24
N GLY A 619 -37.94 2.75 22.24
CA GLY A 619 -38.78 3.30 23.31
C GLY A 619 -37.93 3.91 24.44
N PHE A 620 -38.57 4.17 25.55
CA PHE A 620 -37.87 4.67 26.75
C PHE A 620 -38.58 4.20 28.04
N VAL A 621 -37.81 4.21 29.12
CA VAL A 621 -38.30 3.92 30.48
C VAL A 621 -37.75 4.98 31.43
N MET A 622 -38.61 5.58 32.28
CA MET A 622 -38.13 6.58 33.26
C MET A 622 -37.34 5.88 34.36
N SER A 623 -36.27 6.55 34.82
CA SER A 623 -35.54 6.09 36.00
C SER A 623 -36.36 6.19 37.26
N ASN A 624 -36.16 5.23 38.19
CA ASN A 624 -36.75 5.27 39.53
C ASN A 624 -36.01 6.23 40.49
N GLY A 625 -34.81 6.74 40.08
CA GLY A 625 -34.02 7.67 40.87
C GLY A 625 -33.49 7.11 42.19
N ARG A 626 -33.31 5.79 42.31
CA ARG A 626 -32.93 5.11 43.57
C ARG A 626 -31.45 4.83 43.66
N THR A 627 -30.91 4.86 44.87
CA THR A 627 -29.52 4.42 45.16
C THR A 627 -29.38 2.91 45.22
N ALA A 628 -30.49 2.19 45.49
CA ALA A 628 -30.54 0.74 45.58
C ALA A 628 -30.68 0.09 44.19
N LEU A 629 -30.63 -1.23 44.13
CA LEU A 629 -30.89 -2.02 42.94
C LEU A 629 -32.28 -1.66 42.35
N SER A 630 -32.29 -1.31 41.10
CA SER A 630 -33.49 -1.08 40.29
C SER A 630 -33.47 -2.03 39.08
N GLU A 631 -34.61 -2.62 38.81
CA GLU A 631 -34.80 -3.52 37.66
C GLU A 631 -35.82 -2.91 36.70
N TYR A 632 -35.52 -3.01 35.42
CA TYR A 632 -36.29 -2.44 34.34
C TYR A 632 -36.52 -3.46 33.24
N ARG A 633 -37.58 -3.23 32.49
CA ARG A 633 -37.90 -3.98 31.27
C ARG A 633 -38.54 -3.08 30.24
N HIS A 634 -38.27 -3.37 28.98
CA HIS A 634 -38.94 -2.75 27.84
C HIS A 634 -39.24 -3.80 26.78
N THR A 635 -40.41 -3.70 26.17
CA THR A 635 -40.85 -4.61 25.11
C THR A 635 -40.74 -3.85 23.79
N ALA A 636 -39.89 -4.31 22.87
CA ALA A 636 -39.71 -3.76 21.55
C ALA A 636 -40.22 -4.72 20.46
N GLY A 637 -40.83 -4.20 19.41
CA GLY A 637 -41.22 -5.00 18.26
C GLY A 637 -39.98 -5.49 17.50
N LEU A 638 -39.99 -6.76 17.08
CA LEU A 638 -38.92 -7.31 16.24
C LEU A 638 -39.25 -7.09 14.76
N SER A 639 -38.28 -6.56 14.00
CA SER A 639 -38.35 -6.52 12.55
C SER A 639 -38.08 -7.91 11.95
N ALA A 640 -38.21 -8.06 10.64
CA ALA A 640 -37.97 -9.32 9.91
C ALA A 640 -36.50 -9.76 9.81
N SER A 641 -35.61 -9.22 10.62
CA SER A 641 -34.19 -9.59 10.65
C SER A 641 -33.99 -10.82 11.54
N ALA A 642 -33.05 -11.70 11.15
CA ALA A 642 -32.64 -12.85 11.97
C ALA A 642 -31.80 -12.44 13.18
N VAL A 643 -31.19 -11.26 13.12
CA VAL A 643 -30.33 -10.73 14.17
C VAL A 643 -30.73 -9.31 14.49
N HIS A 644 -30.81 -9.01 15.76
CA HIS A 644 -31.06 -7.67 16.30
C HIS A 644 -30.01 -7.34 17.35
N TYR A 645 -29.65 -6.08 17.43
CA TYR A 645 -28.75 -5.53 18.42
C TYR A 645 -29.49 -4.49 19.23
N TYR A 646 -29.30 -4.50 20.54
CA TYR A 646 -29.92 -3.55 21.45
C TYR A 646 -28.87 -2.87 22.31
N ARG A 647 -29.11 -1.59 22.62
CA ARG A 647 -28.35 -0.84 23.62
C ARG A 647 -29.27 0.11 24.39
N LEU A 648 -28.84 0.53 25.54
CA LEU A 648 -29.47 1.61 26.28
C LEU A 648 -28.74 2.91 26.04
N LYS A 649 -29.48 3.98 25.82
CA LYS A 649 -29.00 5.36 25.94
C LYS A 649 -29.53 5.88 27.28
N MET A 650 -28.65 5.98 28.26
CA MET A 650 -28.94 6.43 29.62
C MET A 650 -28.80 7.95 29.65
N ILE A 651 -29.89 8.67 29.84
CA ILE A 651 -29.97 10.12 29.74
C ILE A 651 -30.12 10.70 31.16
N ASP A 652 -29.23 11.64 31.47
CA ASP A 652 -29.16 12.33 32.73
C ASP A 652 -30.17 13.50 32.85
N THR A 653 -30.37 14.00 34.04
CA THR A 653 -31.25 15.14 34.29
C THR A 653 -30.80 16.44 33.63
N ASP A 654 -29.52 16.59 33.37
CA ASP A 654 -28.91 17.72 32.64
C ASP A 654 -28.94 17.59 31.11
N GLY A 655 -29.43 16.41 30.62
CA GLY A 655 -29.50 16.09 29.19
C GLY A 655 -28.25 15.42 28.61
N SER A 656 -27.18 15.28 29.37
CA SER A 656 -26.05 14.42 29.00
C SER A 656 -26.50 12.96 28.95
N TYR A 657 -25.77 12.15 28.17
CA TYR A 657 -26.16 10.74 28.02
C TYR A 657 -24.95 9.84 27.79
N MET A 658 -25.13 8.57 28.03
CA MET A 658 -24.19 7.51 27.74
C MET A 658 -24.90 6.26 27.20
N TYR A 659 -24.12 5.42 26.51
CA TYR A 659 -24.60 4.16 26.00
C TYR A 659 -24.13 2.98 26.85
N SER A 660 -24.99 1.95 26.96
CA SER A 660 -24.60 0.63 27.47
C SER A 660 -23.76 -0.12 26.43
N PRO A 661 -23.14 -1.25 26.84
CA PRO A 661 -22.72 -2.27 25.90
C PRO A 661 -23.89 -2.70 24.99
N VAL A 662 -23.54 -3.13 23.76
CA VAL A 662 -24.50 -3.68 22.80
C VAL A 662 -24.72 -5.15 23.11
N VAL A 663 -26.00 -5.56 23.24
CA VAL A 663 -26.41 -6.96 23.37
C VAL A 663 -27.04 -7.45 22.08
N LYS A 664 -26.77 -8.69 21.71
CA LYS A 664 -27.22 -9.33 20.47
C LYS A 664 -28.36 -10.27 20.75
N LEU A 665 -29.45 -10.19 19.98
CA LEU A 665 -30.55 -11.13 19.97
C LEU A 665 -30.60 -11.87 18.63
N ASN A 666 -30.44 -13.18 18.65
CA ASN A 666 -30.82 -14.03 17.52
C ASN A 666 -32.32 -14.35 17.63
N SER A 667 -33.10 -13.82 16.69
CA SER A 667 -34.56 -14.04 16.73
C SER A 667 -35.00 -14.80 15.48
N LYS A 668 -35.95 -15.74 15.70
CA LYS A 668 -36.67 -16.41 14.61
C LYS A 668 -38.01 -15.74 14.34
N CYS A 669 -38.15 -14.48 14.70
CA CYS A 669 -39.42 -13.77 14.61
C CYS A 669 -39.67 -13.28 13.19
N LEU A 670 -40.64 -13.84 12.56
CA LEU A 670 -41.02 -13.63 11.18
C LEU A 670 -42.36 -12.84 11.17
N GLY A 671 -42.27 -11.58 11.53
CA GLY A 671 -43.43 -10.70 11.69
C GLY A 671 -44.16 -10.29 10.41
N VAL A 672 -43.73 -10.71 9.24
CA VAL A 672 -44.32 -10.29 7.97
C VAL A 672 -44.49 -11.47 7.02
N PHE A 673 -45.69 -11.57 6.41
CA PHE A 673 -45.86 -12.43 5.25
C PHE A 673 -45.10 -11.84 4.07
N ALA A 674 -44.00 -12.49 3.65
CA ALA A 674 -43.17 -12.04 2.58
C ALA A 674 -42.90 -13.17 1.57
N VAL A 675 -42.71 -12.81 0.33
CA VAL A 675 -42.49 -13.77 -0.77
C VAL A 675 -41.37 -13.25 -1.68
N ALA A 676 -40.45 -14.12 -2.03
CA ALA A 676 -39.39 -13.85 -3.02
C ALA A 676 -39.37 -14.94 -4.10
N VAL A 677 -38.88 -14.58 -5.27
CA VAL A 677 -38.71 -15.47 -6.44
C VAL A 677 -37.24 -15.58 -6.80
N THR A 678 -36.72 -16.81 -6.90
CA THR A 678 -35.36 -17.08 -7.32
C THR A 678 -35.27 -18.36 -8.20
N PRO A 679 -34.39 -18.42 -9.21
CA PRO A 679 -33.70 -17.26 -9.79
C PRO A 679 -34.68 -16.31 -10.48
N ASN A 680 -34.27 -15.07 -10.69
CA ASN A 680 -34.97 -14.13 -11.55
C ASN A 680 -33.91 -13.43 -12.42
N PRO A 681 -33.85 -13.69 -13.72
CA PRO A 681 -34.80 -14.46 -14.55
C PRO A 681 -34.91 -15.96 -14.25
N VAL A 682 -36.10 -16.51 -14.54
CA VAL A 682 -36.43 -17.95 -14.42
C VAL A 682 -36.18 -18.63 -15.76
N ILE A 683 -35.64 -19.89 -15.74
CA ILE A 683 -35.46 -20.70 -16.94
C ILE A 683 -36.52 -21.83 -16.99
N ASP A 684 -36.44 -22.87 -16.19
CA ASP A 684 -37.31 -24.03 -16.27
C ASP A 684 -38.26 -24.17 -15.07
N TYR A 685 -37.81 -23.78 -13.91
CA TYR A 685 -38.57 -23.87 -12.66
C TYR A 685 -38.44 -22.59 -11.83
N ILE A 686 -39.41 -22.32 -11.02
CA ILE A 686 -39.42 -21.19 -10.09
C ILE A 686 -39.30 -21.71 -8.65
N LYS A 687 -38.33 -21.17 -7.91
CA LYS A 687 -38.30 -21.32 -6.44
C LYS A 687 -38.90 -20.09 -5.81
N ILE A 688 -39.90 -20.34 -4.96
CA ILE A 688 -40.63 -19.32 -4.22
C ILE A 688 -40.25 -19.48 -2.74
N SER A 689 -39.55 -18.51 -2.20
CA SER A 689 -39.36 -18.41 -0.75
C SER A 689 -40.55 -17.68 -0.18
N VAL A 690 -41.24 -18.34 0.74
CA VAL A 690 -42.40 -17.80 1.46
C VAL A 690 -42.08 -17.73 2.93
N LEU A 691 -42.04 -16.52 3.44
CA LEU A 691 -41.85 -16.23 4.84
C LEU A 691 -43.23 -15.96 5.47
N GLN A 692 -43.60 -16.71 6.52
CA GLN A 692 -44.89 -16.48 7.18
C GLN A 692 -44.83 -16.62 8.71
N PRO A 693 -45.57 -15.77 9.43
CA PRO A 693 -45.51 -15.69 10.89
C PRO A 693 -46.11 -16.89 11.61
N SER A 694 -47.01 -17.61 11.00
CA SER A 694 -47.68 -18.78 11.59
C SER A 694 -47.94 -19.86 10.53
N ALA A 695 -48.00 -21.13 10.96
CA ALA A 695 -48.36 -22.22 10.05
C ALA A 695 -49.77 -22.01 9.47
N GLY A 696 -49.93 -22.30 8.18
CA GLY A 696 -51.18 -22.09 7.48
C GLY A 696 -51.11 -22.36 5.99
N ASN A 697 -52.26 -22.22 5.31
CA ASN A 697 -52.34 -22.38 3.88
C ASN A 697 -52.02 -21.04 3.17
N VAL A 698 -51.14 -21.08 2.18
CA VAL A 698 -50.82 -19.97 1.30
C VAL A 698 -51.35 -20.29 -0.08
N SER A 699 -52.13 -19.38 -0.67
CA SER A 699 -52.53 -19.42 -2.05
C SER A 699 -51.43 -18.80 -2.92
N LEU A 700 -51.01 -19.50 -3.95
CA LEU A 700 -50.03 -19.02 -4.94
C LEU A 700 -50.71 -18.99 -6.32
N THR A 701 -50.63 -17.85 -6.98
CA THR A 701 -51.17 -17.64 -8.32
C THR A 701 -50.12 -17.01 -9.18
N ILE A 702 -49.81 -17.58 -10.37
CA ILE A 702 -48.91 -17.02 -11.37
C ILE A 702 -49.72 -16.64 -12.59
N MET A 703 -49.56 -15.41 -13.05
CA MET A 703 -50.19 -14.86 -14.26
C MET A 703 -49.17 -14.25 -15.18
N ASP A 704 -49.42 -14.28 -16.50
CA ASP A 704 -48.62 -13.54 -17.48
C ASP A 704 -48.98 -12.03 -17.48
N ALA A 705 -48.28 -11.26 -18.30
CA ALA A 705 -48.51 -9.82 -18.42
C ALA A 705 -49.89 -9.41 -18.95
N THR A 706 -50.63 -10.34 -19.53
CA THR A 706 -52.04 -10.12 -20.00
C THR A 706 -53.09 -10.49 -18.93
N GLY A 707 -52.67 -11.06 -17.82
CA GLY A 707 -53.56 -11.56 -16.75
C GLY A 707 -54.01 -13.01 -16.94
N LYS A 708 -53.49 -13.71 -17.94
CA LYS A 708 -53.80 -15.12 -18.18
C LYS A 708 -53.16 -15.98 -17.05
N LEU A 709 -53.96 -16.82 -16.48
CA LEU A 709 -53.53 -17.73 -15.38
C LEU A 709 -52.60 -18.83 -15.91
N ILE A 710 -51.46 -18.94 -15.30
CA ILE A 710 -50.44 -19.97 -15.58
C ILE A 710 -50.45 -21.06 -14.51
N TYR A 711 -50.61 -20.67 -13.24
CA TYR A 711 -50.64 -21.59 -12.11
C TYR A 711 -51.50 -21.03 -11.00
N THR A 712 -52.26 -21.87 -10.35
CA THR A 712 -52.89 -21.58 -9.07
C THR A 712 -52.85 -22.83 -8.18
N GLY A 713 -52.62 -22.64 -6.88
CA GLY A 713 -52.58 -23.74 -5.93
C GLY A 713 -52.42 -23.27 -4.51
N PHE A 714 -52.79 -24.17 -3.58
CA PHE A 714 -52.62 -23.95 -2.14
C PHE A 714 -51.45 -24.81 -1.64
N LYS A 715 -50.62 -24.22 -0.77
CA LYS A 715 -49.52 -24.93 -0.08
C LYS A 715 -49.70 -24.75 1.42
N LYS A 716 -49.72 -25.85 2.17
CA LYS A 716 -49.68 -25.81 3.62
C LYS A 716 -48.21 -25.62 4.04
N LEU A 717 -47.92 -24.53 4.68
CA LEU A 717 -46.58 -24.12 5.04
C LEU A 717 -46.44 -23.98 6.55
N ASN A 718 -45.22 -24.21 7.04
CA ASN A 718 -44.89 -24.02 8.45
C ASN A 718 -44.64 -22.54 8.77
N SER A 719 -44.68 -22.17 10.04
CA SER A 719 -44.15 -20.88 10.49
C SER A 719 -42.66 -20.81 10.13
N GLY A 720 -42.20 -19.68 9.59
CA GLY A 720 -40.86 -19.50 9.16
C GLY A 720 -40.72 -19.41 7.64
N GLU A 721 -39.48 -19.52 7.16
CA GLU A 721 -39.16 -19.56 5.76
C GLU A 721 -39.46 -20.96 5.18
N ASN A 722 -40.18 -20.97 4.06
CA ASN A 722 -40.53 -22.16 3.32
C ASN A 722 -40.10 -21.95 1.87
N ILE A 723 -39.41 -22.93 1.30
CA ILE A 723 -39.03 -22.90 -0.11
C ILE A 723 -39.90 -23.84 -0.89
N ILE A 724 -40.61 -23.33 -1.90
CA ILE A 724 -41.51 -24.07 -2.78
C ILE A 724 -40.89 -24.04 -4.17
N GLN A 725 -40.70 -25.21 -4.75
CA GLN A 725 -40.31 -25.31 -6.17
C GLN A 725 -41.56 -25.66 -6.98
N LEU A 726 -41.77 -24.94 -8.08
CA LEU A 726 -42.83 -25.21 -9.04
C LEU A 726 -42.24 -25.29 -10.45
N ASP A 727 -42.59 -26.34 -11.17
CA ASP A 727 -42.19 -26.55 -12.55
C ASP A 727 -43.18 -25.90 -13.56
N ALA A 728 -44.08 -25.07 -13.06
CA ALA A 728 -45.13 -24.40 -13.84
C ALA A 728 -44.60 -23.47 -14.94
N MET A 729 -43.32 -23.16 -14.90
CA MET A 729 -42.67 -22.28 -15.89
C MET A 729 -42.01 -23.03 -17.06
N GLN A 730 -41.97 -24.38 -17.02
CA GLN A 730 -41.23 -25.17 -18.03
C GLN A 730 -41.78 -24.94 -19.43
N ASN A 731 -43.11 -24.79 -19.60
CA ASN A 731 -43.75 -24.58 -20.89
C ASN A 731 -44.29 -23.14 -21.05
N ALA A 732 -43.90 -22.21 -20.21
CA ALA A 732 -44.32 -20.83 -20.26
C ALA A 732 -43.46 -20.06 -21.27
N ALA A 733 -44.06 -19.17 -22.08
CA ALA A 733 -43.35 -18.36 -23.06
C ALA A 733 -42.40 -17.36 -22.36
N PRO A 734 -41.29 -16.95 -23.01
CA PRO A 734 -40.45 -15.88 -22.48
C PRO A 734 -41.27 -14.59 -22.27
N GLY A 735 -41.08 -13.94 -21.12
CA GLY A 735 -41.85 -12.73 -20.81
C GLY A 735 -41.88 -12.39 -19.33
N THR A 736 -42.73 -11.41 -19.02
CA THR A 736 -42.93 -10.94 -17.66
C THR A 736 -44.12 -11.64 -17.03
N TYR A 737 -43.96 -12.07 -15.80
CA TYR A 737 -44.99 -12.76 -15.00
C TYR A 737 -45.17 -12.10 -13.66
N LEU A 738 -46.35 -12.28 -13.06
CA LEU A 738 -46.71 -11.82 -11.73
C LEU A 738 -47.03 -13.03 -10.85
N LEU A 739 -46.27 -13.20 -9.77
CA LEU A 739 -46.64 -14.09 -8.69
C LEU A 739 -47.46 -13.32 -7.64
N ARG A 740 -48.68 -13.77 -7.38
CA ARG A 740 -49.50 -13.34 -6.24
C ARG A 740 -49.53 -14.43 -5.21
N ALA A 741 -49.17 -14.11 -4.00
CA ALA A 741 -49.28 -14.99 -2.85
C ALA A 741 -50.24 -14.38 -1.80
N GLU A 742 -51.11 -15.21 -1.22
CA GLU A 742 -52.09 -14.73 -0.28
C GLU A 742 -52.16 -15.66 0.93
N ASN A 743 -52.15 -15.08 2.15
CA ASN A 743 -52.31 -15.78 3.42
C ASN A 743 -53.13 -14.94 4.37
N LYS A 744 -54.30 -15.47 4.80
CA LYS A 744 -55.22 -14.82 5.78
C LYS A 744 -55.49 -13.33 5.47
N GLY A 745 -55.67 -13.00 4.20
CA GLY A 745 -55.96 -11.63 3.76
C GLY A 745 -54.75 -10.76 3.51
N ALA A 746 -53.52 -11.19 3.86
CA ALA A 746 -52.28 -10.53 3.43
C ALA A 746 -51.92 -10.97 2.01
N ILE A 747 -51.72 -10.03 1.13
CA ILE A 747 -51.42 -10.26 -0.30
C ILE A 747 -50.02 -9.67 -0.61
N VAL A 748 -49.17 -10.50 -1.21
CA VAL A 748 -47.86 -10.07 -1.73
C VAL A 748 -47.78 -10.38 -3.22
N ASN A 749 -47.47 -9.39 -4.00
CA ASN A 749 -47.24 -9.52 -5.43
C ASN A 749 -45.75 -9.39 -5.76
N ARG A 750 -45.21 -10.26 -6.63
CA ARG A 750 -43.84 -10.24 -7.10
C ARG A 750 -43.78 -10.40 -8.61
N LYS A 751 -43.18 -9.45 -9.27
CA LYS A 751 -42.86 -9.50 -10.71
C LYS A 751 -41.58 -10.29 -10.94
N PHE A 752 -41.55 -11.17 -11.93
CA PHE A 752 -40.39 -11.90 -12.35
C PHE A 752 -40.36 -12.08 -13.87
N ILE A 753 -39.21 -12.43 -14.40
CA ILE A 753 -38.95 -12.59 -15.84
C ILE A 753 -38.70 -14.08 -16.12
N LYS A 754 -39.30 -14.63 -17.16
CA LYS A 754 -38.99 -15.94 -17.77
C LYS A 754 -38.20 -15.69 -19.05
N LEU A 755 -37.06 -16.37 -19.17
CA LEU A 755 -36.22 -16.39 -20.39
C LEU A 755 -36.71 -17.46 -21.37
#